data_41792469bb4705187d1a9088f63ac61c
#
_entry.id   41792469bb4705187d1a9088f63ac61c
#
_cell.length_a   1.000
_cell.length_b   1.000
_cell.length_c   1.000
_cell.angle_alpha   90.00
_cell.angle_beta   90.00
_cell.angle_gamma   90.00
#
_symmetry.space_group_name_H-M   'P 1'
#
loop_
_entity.id
_entity.type
_entity.pdbx_description
1 polymer ?
#
loop_
_entity_poly.entity_id
_entity_poly.type
_entity_poly.pdbx_seq_one_letter_code
_entity_poly.pdbx_strand_id
1 'polypeptide(L)'
;MCCRFLLCYDDSLMSALPFHPIVAEWFTTRFASATNVQMQAWPAIQSGRDVLISAPTGSGKTLAAFLSCIDTLFQQAVRCELRDETQVLYVSPLKALSNDVQKNLQQPLSEIGQAALASGMLLPELRVVVRTGDTPMTERQQMLRRPPHILITTPESLFILLTAEKSRAMLKTVRTVIVDEIHAVAPNKRGAHLALSLERVASLTGVEVQRIGLSATQRPIETIAKFLVGNRNPSIVNGHTSCEAVSRKPLAISSAPCTIIDVGHRRDMDLAVEVPKDELGAVATNAIWSDIYDRVAALVEAHRSTLVFVNTRRLAERVSHYLEERLRHLGDEVVAAHHGSLSRTIRLSAEDRLKTGAVRVVVATASLELGIDVGTVDLVCQIGSPRSIATGLQRIGRAGHWIHAIPKGRLFATTRDELIECAALIRAIRAGVLDRIEVPPAPLDVLAQQIVAAAATQSWDEAELYDLCRRAMPYRDLDRSTFDAVVTMLADGYVTSRGRGRAYLHHDRINHHIRGRRGARLAAITSGGAIPDTANYAVIAEPDGTVVGSVDEDFAVESLAGDIILLGNTSWRIKGVGTGKMRVEDAQGAPPTIPFWRGEAPARTAELSAEVARLKADIDHRLGAGQALSAGSAPPVQWLRQECGLDQRGAQQAVEYILAGKAVLGAVPTQQ
;
A
#
# COMPACT_ATOMS: atom_id res chain seq x y z
N MET A 1 -0.77 31.99 -37.81
CA MET A 1 -2.19 32.39 -38.03
C MET A 1 -3.03 31.59 -37.05
N CYS A 2 -3.25 32.12 -35.85
CA CYS A 2 -4.15 31.52 -34.84
C CYS A 2 -5.53 32.15 -35.04
N CYS A 3 -6.47 31.36 -35.56
CA CYS A 3 -7.86 31.80 -35.72
C CYS A 3 -8.55 31.79 -34.35
N ARG A 4 -9.01 32.97 -33.95
CA ARG A 4 -10.07 33.18 -32.97
C ARG A 4 -11.37 32.55 -33.50
N PHE A 5 -11.80 31.47 -32.88
CA PHE A 5 -13.20 31.06 -32.86
C PHE A 5 -13.66 31.03 -31.40
N LEU A 6 -14.27 32.14 -30.98
CA LEU A 6 -15.13 32.20 -29.81
C LEU A 6 -16.48 31.58 -30.22
N LEU A 7 -16.68 30.32 -29.94
CA LEU A 7 -18.00 29.71 -29.90
C LEU A 7 -18.66 30.09 -28.58
N CYS A 8 -19.73 30.89 -28.67
CA CYS A 8 -20.65 31.12 -27.57
C CYS A 8 -21.30 29.77 -27.23
N TYR A 9 -20.89 29.16 -26.16
CA TYR A 9 -21.63 28.08 -25.49
C TYR A 9 -22.61 28.71 -24.52
N ASP A 10 -23.84 28.21 -24.55
CA ASP A 10 -24.93 28.61 -23.67
C ASP A 10 -24.63 28.23 -22.24
N ASP A 11 -24.37 29.21 -21.39
CA ASP A 11 -23.81 29.07 -20.02
C ASP A 11 -24.84 28.60 -18.98
N SER A 12 -26.06 28.19 -19.37
CA SER A 12 -27.16 28.07 -18.41
C SER A 12 -27.42 26.70 -17.77
N LEU A 13 -26.65 25.63 -18.11
CA LEU A 13 -26.88 24.28 -17.58
C LEU A 13 -25.63 23.49 -17.16
N MET A 14 -24.42 24.06 -17.28
CA MET A 14 -23.16 23.37 -16.93
C MET A 14 -22.41 24.00 -15.73
N SER A 15 -23.09 24.58 -14.79
CA SER A 15 -22.44 25.17 -13.60
C SER A 15 -22.22 24.14 -12.50
N ALA A 16 -21.13 23.36 -12.54
CA ALA A 16 -20.69 22.68 -11.32
C ALA A 16 -19.25 22.16 -11.29
N LEU A 17 -18.60 21.83 -12.41
CA LEU A 17 -17.26 21.26 -12.35
C LEU A 17 -16.18 22.32 -12.65
N PRO A 18 -15.14 22.42 -11.80
CA PRO A 18 -14.12 23.48 -11.95
C PRO A 18 -13.06 23.12 -13.02
N PHE A 19 -13.47 22.57 -14.17
CA PHE A 19 -12.60 22.07 -15.23
C PHE A 19 -12.85 22.78 -16.55
N HIS A 20 -11.93 22.62 -17.50
CA HIS A 20 -12.16 23.00 -18.88
C HIS A 20 -13.42 22.32 -19.43
N PRO A 21 -14.28 22.98 -20.25
CA PRO A 21 -15.56 22.40 -20.68
C PRO A 21 -15.46 20.99 -21.26
N ILE A 22 -14.47 20.69 -22.09
CA ILE A 22 -14.27 19.36 -22.67
C ILE A 22 -13.97 18.30 -21.58
N VAL A 23 -13.16 18.64 -20.58
CA VAL A 23 -12.84 17.72 -19.46
C VAL A 23 -14.08 17.52 -18.58
N ALA A 24 -14.86 18.57 -18.35
CA ALA A 24 -16.11 18.52 -17.60
C ALA A 24 -17.17 17.68 -18.33
N GLU A 25 -17.33 17.88 -19.65
CA GLU A 25 -18.24 17.10 -20.50
C GLU A 25 -17.87 15.62 -20.53
N TRP A 26 -16.58 15.30 -20.71
CA TRP A 26 -16.08 13.93 -20.63
C TRP A 26 -16.48 13.28 -19.28
N PHE A 27 -16.26 13.99 -18.17
CA PHE A 27 -16.57 13.46 -16.85
C PHE A 27 -18.07 13.20 -16.67
N THR A 28 -18.93 14.16 -17.04
CA THR A 28 -20.39 14.04 -16.91
C THR A 28 -20.99 12.99 -17.84
N THR A 29 -20.35 12.74 -18.99
CA THR A 29 -20.78 11.66 -19.92
C THR A 29 -20.39 10.29 -19.36
N ARG A 30 -19.26 10.19 -18.68
CA ARG A 30 -18.73 8.91 -18.19
C ARG A 30 -19.28 8.50 -16.82
N PHE A 31 -19.56 9.48 -15.97
CA PHE A 31 -20.01 9.30 -14.58
C PHE A 31 -21.31 10.05 -14.34
N ALA A 32 -22.26 9.37 -13.71
CA ALA A 32 -23.58 9.96 -13.45
C ALA A 32 -23.50 11.20 -12.52
N SER A 33 -22.56 11.22 -11.59
CA SER A 33 -22.30 12.36 -10.68
C SER A 33 -20.91 12.26 -10.05
N ALA A 34 -20.39 13.41 -9.62
CA ALA A 34 -19.17 13.45 -8.82
C ALA A 34 -19.41 12.93 -7.41
N THR A 35 -18.44 12.20 -6.86
CA THR A 35 -18.48 11.75 -5.47
C THR A 35 -18.22 12.93 -4.52
N ASN A 36 -18.66 12.78 -3.26
CA ASN A 36 -18.41 13.81 -2.23
C ASN A 36 -16.90 14.11 -2.06
N VAL A 37 -16.06 13.08 -2.18
CA VAL A 37 -14.59 13.23 -2.18
C VAL A 37 -14.13 14.12 -3.31
N GLN A 38 -14.60 13.89 -4.52
CA GLN A 38 -14.22 14.64 -5.72
C GLN A 38 -14.66 16.11 -5.63
N MET A 39 -15.89 16.35 -5.21
CA MET A 39 -16.43 17.70 -5.06
C MET A 39 -15.63 18.55 -4.05
N GLN A 40 -15.14 17.94 -2.97
CA GLN A 40 -14.32 18.65 -1.99
C GLN A 40 -12.86 18.78 -2.42
N ALA A 41 -12.32 17.75 -3.13
CA ALA A 41 -10.90 17.71 -3.49
C ALA A 41 -10.54 18.67 -4.62
N TRP A 42 -11.37 18.80 -5.65
CA TRP A 42 -11.03 19.58 -6.83
C TRP A 42 -10.75 21.05 -6.54
N PRO A 43 -11.60 21.79 -5.81
CA PRO A 43 -11.30 23.18 -5.47
C PRO A 43 -10.02 23.33 -4.64
N ALA A 44 -9.79 22.40 -3.68
CA ALA A 44 -8.60 22.42 -2.84
C ALA A 44 -7.31 22.19 -3.67
N ILE A 45 -7.31 21.19 -4.59
CA ILE A 45 -6.17 20.91 -5.45
C ILE A 45 -5.91 22.09 -6.41
N GLN A 46 -6.94 22.64 -7.03
CA GLN A 46 -6.81 23.75 -7.98
C GLN A 46 -6.34 25.05 -7.31
N SER A 47 -6.56 25.21 -6.00
CA SER A 47 -6.02 26.35 -5.25
C SER A 47 -4.49 26.32 -5.12
N GLY A 48 -3.82 25.22 -5.53
CA GLY A 48 -2.37 25.03 -5.42
C GLY A 48 -1.90 24.64 -4.01
N ARG A 49 -2.81 24.40 -3.05
CA ARG A 49 -2.46 23.98 -1.69
C ARG A 49 -2.07 22.52 -1.64
N ASP A 50 -1.29 22.15 -0.61
CA ASP A 50 -1.10 20.75 -0.25
C ASP A 50 -2.42 20.15 0.23
N VAL A 51 -2.76 18.93 -0.23
CA VAL A 51 -4.04 18.29 0.05
C VAL A 51 -3.83 16.84 0.49
N LEU A 52 -4.48 16.44 1.58
CA LEU A 52 -4.59 15.03 1.97
C LEU A 52 -6.05 14.58 1.80
N ILE A 53 -6.26 13.58 0.95
CA ILE A 53 -7.57 12.97 0.71
C ILE A 53 -7.62 11.63 1.43
N SER A 54 -8.45 11.54 2.47
CA SER A 54 -8.71 10.34 3.25
C SER A 54 -10.11 9.84 2.98
N ALA A 55 -10.22 8.67 2.37
CA ALA A 55 -11.50 8.08 2.04
C ALA A 55 -11.36 6.57 1.74
N PRO A 56 -12.44 5.78 1.85
CA PRO A 56 -12.43 4.36 1.53
C PRO A 56 -11.99 4.07 0.08
N THR A 57 -11.57 2.83 -0.17
CA THR A 57 -11.31 2.35 -1.55
C THR A 57 -12.58 2.45 -2.40
N GLY A 58 -12.45 2.79 -3.68
CA GLY A 58 -13.59 2.97 -4.58
C GLY A 58 -14.31 4.32 -4.49
N SER A 59 -13.89 5.23 -3.60
CA SER A 59 -14.49 6.57 -3.44
C SER A 59 -14.09 7.60 -4.53
N GLY A 60 -13.22 7.21 -5.48
CA GLY A 60 -12.79 8.09 -6.57
C GLY A 60 -11.61 9.01 -6.24
N LYS A 61 -10.86 8.76 -5.14
CA LYS A 61 -9.66 9.55 -4.71
C LYS A 61 -8.64 9.74 -5.83
N THR A 62 -8.24 8.64 -6.44
CA THR A 62 -7.19 8.62 -7.47
C THR A 62 -7.60 9.46 -8.68
N LEU A 63 -8.85 9.30 -9.13
CA LEU A 63 -9.39 10.11 -10.23
C LEU A 63 -9.50 11.58 -9.81
N ALA A 64 -9.85 11.91 -8.57
CA ALA A 64 -9.91 13.29 -8.09
C ALA A 64 -8.57 14.00 -8.25
N ALA A 65 -7.47 13.37 -7.83
CA ALA A 65 -6.13 13.93 -7.96
C ALA A 65 -5.69 14.03 -9.43
N PHE A 66 -5.85 12.96 -10.21
CA PHE A 66 -5.40 12.95 -11.59
C PHE A 66 -6.20 13.86 -12.51
N LEU A 67 -7.53 13.93 -12.37
CA LEU A 67 -8.35 14.75 -13.25
C LEU A 67 -7.98 16.24 -13.13
N SER A 68 -7.67 16.71 -11.92
CA SER A 68 -7.17 18.08 -11.71
C SER A 68 -5.82 18.31 -12.40
N CYS A 69 -4.91 17.32 -12.34
CA CYS A 69 -3.61 17.42 -13.02
C CYS A 69 -3.76 17.35 -14.55
N ILE A 70 -4.63 16.45 -15.04
CA ILE A 70 -4.94 16.32 -16.48
C ILE A 70 -5.54 17.62 -17.01
N ASP A 71 -6.50 18.21 -16.30
CA ASP A 71 -7.12 19.48 -16.70
C ASP A 71 -6.10 20.60 -16.76
N THR A 72 -5.18 20.69 -15.78
CA THR A 72 -4.10 21.69 -15.80
C THR A 72 -3.20 21.53 -17.04
N LEU A 73 -2.79 20.31 -17.36
CA LEU A 73 -1.97 20.02 -18.54
C LEU A 73 -2.75 20.24 -19.83
N PHE A 74 -4.04 19.89 -19.86
CA PHE A 74 -4.94 20.13 -20.98
C PHE A 74 -5.09 21.63 -21.28
N GLN A 75 -5.32 22.44 -20.25
CA GLN A 75 -5.39 23.90 -20.40
C GLN A 75 -4.07 24.48 -20.91
N GLN A 76 -2.90 23.98 -20.48
CA GLN A 76 -1.61 24.37 -21.04
C GLN A 76 -1.50 24.00 -22.52
N ALA A 77 -1.98 22.81 -22.92
CA ALA A 77 -1.99 22.37 -24.31
C ALA A 77 -2.87 23.30 -25.18
N VAL A 78 -4.08 23.66 -24.71
CA VAL A 78 -4.98 24.59 -25.39
C VAL A 78 -4.35 25.97 -25.57
N ARG A 79 -3.56 26.44 -24.58
CA ARG A 79 -2.84 27.73 -24.65
C ARG A 79 -1.52 27.65 -25.42
N CYS A 80 -1.15 26.49 -25.98
CA CYS A 80 0.14 26.23 -26.61
C CYS A 80 1.35 26.46 -25.68
N GLU A 81 1.16 26.27 -24.38
CA GLU A 81 2.18 26.43 -23.32
C GLU A 81 2.74 25.08 -22.84
N LEU A 82 2.14 23.96 -23.27
CA LEU A 82 2.59 22.62 -22.86
C LEU A 82 3.96 22.32 -23.45
N ARG A 83 4.92 22.01 -22.58
CA ARG A 83 6.30 21.65 -22.94
C ARG A 83 6.54 20.16 -22.74
N ASP A 84 7.53 19.62 -23.46
CA ASP A 84 8.02 18.24 -23.28
C ASP A 84 8.82 18.10 -21.97
N GLU A 85 8.14 18.25 -20.83
CA GLU A 85 8.74 18.21 -19.50
C GLU A 85 7.85 17.46 -18.51
N THR A 86 8.47 16.94 -17.41
CA THR A 86 7.72 16.24 -16.37
C THR A 86 7.19 17.22 -15.34
N GLN A 87 5.87 17.42 -15.31
CA GLN A 87 5.22 18.34 -14.38
C GLN A 87 4.54 17.60 -13.20
N VAL A 88 4.05 16.38 -13.42
CA VAL A 88 3.35 15.59 -12.40
C VAL A 88 4.16 14.33 -12.09
N LEU A 89 4.45 14.15 -10.82
CA LEU A 89 5.10 12.95 -10.29
C LEU A 89 4.11 12.18 -9.41
N TYR A 90 3.78 10.95 -9.80
CA TYR A 90 2.94 10.06 -8.99
C TYR A 90 3.79 8.97 -8.37
N VAL A 91 3.72 8.83 -7.04
CA VAL A 91 4.48 7.86 -6.27
C VAL A 91 3.53 6.85 -5.64
N SER A 92 3.65 5.60 -6.07
CA SER A 92 2.87 4.46 -5.57
C SER A 92 3.73 3.51 -4.75
N PRO A 93 3.23 2.94 -3.65
CA PRO A 93 3.98 1.99 -2.84
C PRO A 93 4.28 0.67 -3.54
N LEU A 94 3.50 0.29 -4.55
CA LEU A 94 3.59 -0.99 -5.25
C LEU A 94 3.76 -0.82 -6.76
N LYS A 95 4.59 -1.69 -7.35
CA LYS A 95 4.81 -1.73 -8.80
C LYS A 95 3.54 -2.12 -9.57
N ALA A 96 2.75 -3.07 -9.05
CA ALA A 96 1.48 -3.50 -9.65
C ALA A 96 0.50 -2.33 -9.72
N LEU A 97 0.30 -1.61 -8.62
CA LEU A 97 -0.55 -0.42 -8.56
C LEU A 97 -0.10 0.66 -9.57
N SER A 98 1.21 0.84 -9.75
CA SER A 98 1.74 1.78 -10.75
C SER A 98 1.31 1.43 -12.18
N ASN A 99 1.30 0.15 -12.53
CA ASN A 99 0.88 -0.31 -13.87
C ASN A 99 -0.64 -0.17 -14.05
N ASP A 100 -1.44 -0.50 -13.02
CA ASP A 100 -2.89 -0.35 -13.07
C ASP A 100 -3.31 1.12 -13.22
N VAL A 101 -2.66 2.00 -12.48
CA VAL A 101 -2.90 3.45 -12.60
C VAL A 101 -2.58 3.95 -14.01
N GLN A 102 -1.48 3.49 -14.62
CA GLN A 102 -1.17 3.85 -16.01
C GLN A 102 -2.27 3.41 -16.96
N LYS A 103 -2.71 2.16 -16.89
CA LYS A 103 -3.80 1.62 -17.72
C LYS A 103 -5.08 2.43 -17.52
N ASN A 104 -5.44 2.71 -16.27
CA ASN A 104 -6.64 3.47 -15.91
C ASN A 104 -6.59 4.93 -16.34
N LEU A 105 -5.40 5.52 -16.57
CA LEU A 105 -5.24 6.88 -17.08
C LEU A 105 -5.22 6.95 -18.61
N GLN A 106 -4.80 5.89 -19.29
CA GLN A 106 -4.75 5.88 -20.76
C GLN A 106 -6.12 6.10 -21.40
N GLN A 107 -7.16 5.47 -20.84
CA GLN A 107 -8.52 5.60 -21.36
C GLN A 107 -9.05 7.04 -21.22
N PRO A 108 -9.08 7.69 -20.04
CA PRO A 108 -9.46 9.09 -19.88
C PRO A 108 -8.69 10.04 -20.81
N LEU A 109 -7.38 9.87 -20.91
CA LEU A 109 -6.56 10.72 -21.76
C LEU A 109 -6.89 10.57 -23.24
N SER A 110 -7.13 9.34 -23.72
CA SER A 110 -7.54 9.07 -25.10
C SER A 110 -8.93 9.64 -25.39
N GLU A 111 -9.89 9.44 -24.51
CA GLU A 111 -11.27 9.92 -24.67
C GLU A 111 -11.35 11.45 -24.65
N ILE A 112 -10.64 12.12 -23.74
CA ILE A 112 -10.54 13.59 -23.67
C ILE A 112 -9.85 14.13 -24.92
N GLY A 113 -8.78 13.47 -25.41
CA GLY A 113 -8.09 13.83 -26.64
C GLY A 113 -9.01 13.73 -27.89
N GLN A 114 -9.82 12.67 -27.96
CA GLN A 114 -10.80 12.48 -29.04
C GLN A 114 -11.92 13.54 -28.97
N ALA A 115 -12.42 13.87 -27.79
CA ALA A 115 -13.40 14.93 -27.60
C ALA A 115 -12.84 16.31 -28.02
N ALA A 116 -11.57 16.59 -27.69
CA ALA A 116 -10.90 17.81 -28.17
C ALA A 116 -10.79 17.86 -29.70
N LEU A 117 -10.40 16.74 -30.33
CA LEU A 117 -10.30 16.64 -31.79
C LEU A 117 -11.69 16.82 -32.44
N ALA A 118 -12.73 16.21 -31.89
CA ALA A 118 -14.10 16.38 -32.38
C ALA A 118 -14.59 17.83 -32.26
N SER A 119 -14.09 18.58 -31.27
CA SER A 119 -14.33 20.01 -31.11
C SER A 119 -13.41 20.90 -31.98
N GLY A 120 -12.65 20.32 -32.92
CA GLY A 120 -11.76 21.03 -33.82
C GLY A 120 -10.43 21.47 -33.22
N MET A 121 -10.06 20.98 -32.03
CA MET A 121 -8.79 21.28 -31.36
C MET A 121 -7.77 20.19 -31.62
N LEU A 122 -6.69 20.52 -32.33
CA LEU A 122 -5.54 19.62 -32.50
C LEU A 122 -4.53 19.89 -31.37
N LEU A 123 -4.56 19.05 -30.35
CA LEU A 123 -3.71 19.19 -29.17
C LEU A 123 -2.56 18.16 -29.18
N PRO A 124 -1.41 18.49 -28.58
CA PRO A 124 -0.35 17.52 -28.38
C PRO A 124 -0.78 16.41 -27.41
N GLU A 125 -0.29 15.20 -27.65
CA GLU A 125 -0.54 14.02 -26.80
C GLU A 125 0.00 14.22 -25.37
N LEU A 126 -0.84 14.02 -24.35
CA LEU A 126 -0.43 13.97 -22.96
C LEU A 126 0.20 12.60 -22.65
N ARG A 127 1.50 12.61 -22.39
CA ARG A 127 2.26 11.36 -22.17
C ARG A 127 2.32 11.00 -20.69
N VAL A 128 1.99 9.73 -20.41
CA VAL A 128 2.10 9.10 -19.10
C VAL A 128 3.04 7.90 -19.22
N VAL A 129 4.06 7.82 -18.36
CA VAL A 129 5.03 6.72 -18.36
C VAL A 129 5.24 6.19 -16.95
N VAL A 130 5.35 4.86 -16.82
CA VAL A 130 5.73 4.18 -15.58
C VAL A 130 7.23 3.93 -15.56
N ARG A 131 7.87 4.33 -14.45
CA ARG A 131 9.28 4.04 -14.18
C ARG A 131 9.42 3.35 -12.83
N THR A 132 9.52 2.03 -12.88
CA THR A 132 9.77 1.16 -11.72
C THR A 132 11.05 0.34 -11.91
N GLY A 133 11.37 -0.53 -10.96
CA GLY A 133 12.48 -1.48 -11.10
C GLY A 133 12.35 -2.38 -12.34
N ASP A 134 11.12 -2.67 -12.76
CA ASP A 134 10.80 -3.61 -13.83
C ASP A 134 10.74 -2.97 -15.24
N THR A 135 10.83 -1.64 -15.33
CA THR A 135 10.81 -0.91 -16.62
C THR A 135 12.06 -1.27 -17.46
N PRO A 136 11.89 -1.71 -18.72
CA PRO A 136 12.98 -2.08 -19.60
C PRO A 136 13.97 -0.93 -19.86
N MET A 137 15.23 -1.26 -20.17
CA MET A 137 16.28 -0.25 -20.40
C MET A 137 15.95 0.68 -21.60
N THR A 138 15.33 0.12 -22.66
CA THR A 138 14.91 0.86 -23.84
C THR A 138 13.90 1.96 -23.49
N GLU A 139 12.87 1.62 -22.72
CA GLU A 139 11.86 2.57 -22.26
C GLU A 139 12.46 3.65 -21.34
N ARG A 140 13.41 3.24 -20.45
CA ARG A 140 14.15 4.19 -19.60
C ARG A 140 14.91 5.22 -20.43
N GLN A 141 15.54 4.81 -21.54
CA GLN A 141 16.27 5.69 -22.44
C GLN A 141 15.32 6.59 -23.23
N GLN A 142 14.19 6.06 -23.71
CA GLN A 142 13.18 6.83 -24.42
C GLN A 142 12.59 7.95 -23.56
N MET A 143 12.27 7.64 -22.30
CA MET A 143 11.76 8.61 -21.32
C MET A 143 12.73 9.77 -21.09
N LEU A 144 14.06 9.51 -21.10
CA LEU A 144 15.06 10.57 -20.94
C LEU A 144 15.22 11.46 -22.19
N ARG A 145 14.92 10.93 -23.39
CA ARG A 145 14.96 11.69 -24.65
C ARG A 145 13.69 12.53 -24.83
N ARG A 146 12.55 11.99 -24.42
CA ARG A 146 11.24 12.63 -24.51
C ARG A 146 10.53 12.49 -23.17
N PRO A 147 10.74 13.42 -22.21
CA PRO A 147 10.16 13.36 -20.89
C PRO A 147 8.63 13.24 -20.90
N PRO A 148 8.01 12.38 -20.06
CA PRO A 148 6.57 12.32 -19.92
C PRO A 148 6.05 13.54 -19.15
N HIS A 149 4.81 13.97 -19.41
CA HIS A 149 4.16 15.01 -18.62
C HIS A 149 3.77 14.51 -17.23
N ILE A 150 3.37 13.23 -17.14
CA ILE A 150 3.05 12.52 -15.89
C ILE A 150 4.00 11.32 -15.77
N LEU A 151 4.79 11.30 -14.70
CA LEU A 151 5.69 10.19 -14.37
C LEU A 151 5.16 9.41 -13.17
N ILE A 152 4.86 8.13 -13.38
CA ILE A 152 4.43 7.20 -12.33
C ILE A 152 5.63 6.39 -11.86
N THR A 153 5.87 6.32 -10.56
CA THR A 153 7.06 5.64 -10.00
C THR A 153 6.80 5.05 -8.61
N THR A 154 7.81 4.35 -8.05
CA THR A 154 7.82 3.86 -6.67
C THR A 154 8.83 4.64 -5.83
N PRO A 155 8.75 4.62 -4.47
CA PRO A 155 9.70 5.30 -3.60
C PRO A 155 11.16 4.97 -3.92
N GLU A 156 11.47 3.69 -4.14
CA GLU A 156 12.81 3.21 -4.45
C GLU A 156 13.31 3.71 -5.82
N SER A 157 12.40 3.72 -6.80
CA SER A 157 12.72 4.23 -8.13
C SER A 157 12.90 5.75 -8.13
N LEU A 158 12.11 6.49 -7.36
CA LEU A 158 12.27 7.93 -7.18
C LEU A 158 13.66 8.28 -6.62
N PHE A 159 14.11 7.54 -5.61
CA PHE A 159 15.47 7.70 -5.06
C PHE A 159 16.55 7.53 -6.13
N ILE A 160 16.43 6.49 -6.97
CA ILE A 160 17.36 6.25 -8.08
C ILE A 160 17.30 7.40 -9.10
N LEU A 161 16.10 7.86 -9.46
CA LEU A 161 15.88 8.97 -10.39
C LEU A 161 16.52 10.28 -9.88
N LEU A 162 16.45 10.54 -8.58
CA LEU A 162 17.07 11.69 -7.93
C LEU A 162 18.60 11.59 -7.82
N THR A 163 19.17 10.39 -7.99
CA THR A 163 20.61 10.14 -7.85
C THR A 163 21.32 10.06 -9.20
N ALA A 164 20.61 9.67 -10.27
CA ALA A 164 21.16 9.62 -11.63
C ALA A 164 21.00 10.97 -12.35
N GLU A 165 22.08 11.48 -12.95
CA GLU A 165 22.19 12.87 -13.47
C GLU A 165 21.12 13.23 -14.51
N LYS A 166 20.93 12.38 -15.54
CA LYS A 166 19.98 12.64 -16.62
C LYS A 166 18.51 12.62 -16.12
N SER A 167 18.17 11.67 -15.27
CA SER A 167 16.82 11.58 -14.70
C SER A 167 16.57 12.65 -13.65
N ARG A 168 17.59 13.06 -12.89
CA ARG A 168 17.52 14.19 -11.97
C ARG A 168 17.19 15.49 -12.73
N ALA A 169 17.80 15.72 -13.89
CA ALA A 169 17.50 16.87 -14.72
C ALA A 169 16.02 16.91 -15.18
N MET A 170 15.44 15.73 -15.51
CA MET A 170 14.02 15.60 -15.88
C MET A 170 13.07 15.99 -14.74
N LEU A 171 13.47 15.75 -13.48
CA LEU A 171 12.63 16.04 -12.30
C LEU A 171 12.66 17.52 -11.88
N LYS A 172 13.47 18.38 -12.48
CA LYS A 172 13.55 19.83 -12.15
C LYS A 172 12.26 20.59 -12.45
N THR A 173 11.45 20.09 -13.35
CA THR A 173 10.23 20.73 -13.84
C THR A 173 8.97 20.26 -13.12
N VAL A 174 9.09 19.37 -12.13
CA VAL A 174 7.97 18.86 -11.34
C VAL A 174 7.29 19.99 -10.57
N ARG A 175 5.96 20.08 -10.70
CA ARG A 175 5.09 21.06 -10.03
C ARG A 175 4.17 20.42 -9.01
N THR A 176 3.75 19.18 -9.28
CA THR A 176 2.82 18.44 -8.42
C THR A 176 3.35 17.05 -8.14
N VAL A 177 3.32 16.63 -6.87
CA VAL A 177 3.62 15.27 -6.44
C VAL A 177 2.38 14.65 -5.82
N ILE A 178 1.93 13.53 -6.37
CA ILE A 178 0.85 12.72 -5.80
C ILE A 178 1.49 11.53 -5.10
N VAL A 179 1.20 11.35 -3.81
CA VAL A 179 1.64 10.18 -3.03
C VAL A 179 0.42 9.32 -2.75
N ASP A 180 0.34 8.17 -3.40
CA ASP A 180 -0.78 7.25 -3.25
C ASP A 180 -0.53 6.22 -2.15
N GLU A 181 -1.63 5.75 -1.54
CA GLU A 181 -1.64 4.80 -0.43
C GLU A 181 -0.59 5.18 0.66
N ILE A 182 -0.51 6.49 0.95
CA ILE A 182 0.51 7.07 1.83
C ILE A 182 0.56 6.37 3.21
N HIS A 183 -0.59 5.91 3.71
CA HIS A 183 -0.72 5.17 4.96
C HIS A 183 0.01 3.81 4.96
N ALA A 184 0.23 3.22 3.78
CA ALA A 184 0.93 1.95 3.66
C ALA A 184 2.46 2.09 3.73
N VAL A 185 2.99 3.28 3.48
CA VAL A 185 4.44 3.55 3.53
C VAL A 185 4.86 4.32 4.78
N ALA A 186 4.02 5.22 5.28
CA ALA A 186 4.36 6.08 6.40
C ALA A 186 4.84 5.33 7.67
N PRO A 187 4.25 4.16 8.05
CA PRO A 187 4.62 3.46 9.30
C PRO A 187 5.87 2.59 9.19
N ASN A 188 6.69 2.72 8.15
CA ASN A 188 7.88 1.89 8.00
C ASN A 188 9.09 2.68 7.44
N LYS A 189 10.27 2.05 7.37
CA LYS A 189 11.50 2.67 6.85
C LYS A 189 11.36 3.17 5.40
N ARG A 190 10.50 2.55 4.58
CA ARG A 190 10.22 3.02 3.20
C ARG A 190 9.56 4.40 3.20
N GLY A 191 8.74 4.68 4.22
CA GLY A 191 8.17 6.01 4.42
C GLY A 191 9.21 7.06 4.76
N ALA A 192 10.10 6.77 5.71
CA ALA A 192 11.19 7.69 6.03
C ALA A 192 12.08 7.96 4.79
N HIS A 193 12.34 6.91 4.00
CA HIS A 193 13.08 7.02 2.74
C HIS A 193 12.34 7.89 1.71
N LEU A 194 11.01 7.73 1.58
CA LEU A 194 10.17 8.55 0.71
C LEU A 194 10.13 10.01 1.18
N ALA A 195 9.96 10.25 2.48
CA ALA A 195 9.89 11.61 3.04
C ALA A 195 11.15 12.42 2.71
N LEU A 196 12.35 11.84 2.89
CA LEU A 196 13.60 12.47 2.48
C LEU A 196 13.70 12.67 0.96
N SER A 197 13.20 11.71 0.17
CA SER A 197 13.18 11.85 -1.30
C SER A 197 12.26 12.99 -1.74
N LEU A 198 11.12 13.21 -1.07
CA LEU A 198 10.22 14.35 -1.34
C LEU A 198 10.89 15.69 -1.04
N GLU A 199 11.68 15.78 0.04
CA GLU A 199 12.45 17.00 0.34
C GLU A 199 13.57 17.25 -0.70
N ARG A 200 14.18 16.18 -1.20
CA ARG A 200 15.17 16.28 -2.30
C ARG A 200 14.51 16.72 -3.61
N VAL A 201 13.27 16.29 -3.91
CA VAL A 201 12.50 16.81 -5.07
C VAL A 201 12.26 18.30 -4.90
N ALA A 202 11.77 18.73 -3.76
CA ALA A 202 11.51 20.15 -3.48
C ALA A 202 12.77 21.03 -3.57
N SER A 203 13.90 20.52 -3.04
CA SER A 203 15.20 21.21 -3.19
C SER A 203 15.70 21.27 -4.63
N LEU A 204 15.42 20.21 -5.42
CA LEU A 204 15.86 20.12 -6.81
C LEU A 204 15.10 21.06 -7.75
N THR A 205 13.81 21.24 -7.54
CA THR A 205 12.94 22.07 -8.39
C THR A 205 13.17 23.56 -8.15
N GLY A 206 13.61 23.94 -6.96
CA GLY A 206 13.80 25.35 -6.58
C GLY A 206 12.52 26.18 -6.52
N VAL A 207 11.36 25.51 -6.63
CA VAL A 207 10.04 26.11 -6.53
C VAL A 207 9.18 25.31 -5.55
N GLU A 208 8.09 25.93 -5.11
CA GLU A 208 7.12 25.21 -4.27
C GLU A 208 6.42 24.13 -5.09
N VAL A 209 6.52 22.88 -4.63
CA VAL A 209 5.90 21.70 -5.23
C VAL A 209 4.66 21.35 -4.44
N GLN A 210 3.51 21.37 -5.08
CA GLN A 210 2.24 20.94 -4.47
C GLN A 210 2.31 19.44 -4.15
N ARG A 211 1.88 19.04 -2.94
CA ARG A 211 1.80 17.63 -2.53
C ARG A 211 0.35 17.21 -2.31
N ILE A 212 -0.05 16.14 -3.00
CA ILE A 212 -1.37 15.54 -2.88
C ILE A 212 -1.20 14.15 -2.30
N GLY A 213 -1.69 13.90 -1.09
CA GLY A 213 -1.68 12.59 -0.45
C GLY A 213 -3.02 11.87 -0.64
N LEU A 214 -2.98 10.61 -1.04
CA LEU A 214 -4.14 9.75 -1.10
C LEU A 214 -4.00 8.66 -0.04
N SER A 215 -5.01 8.52 0.80
CA SER A 215 -4.98 7.59 1.94
C SER A 215 -6.31 6.86 2.08
N ALA A 216 -6.27 5.62 2.58
CA ALA A 216 -7.42 5.09 3.28
C ALA A 216 -7.60 5.84 4.60
N THR A 217 -8.77 5.69 5.22
CA THR A 217 -9.04 6.34 6.50
C THR A 217 -8.10 5.82 7.59
N GLN A 218 -7.44 6.73 8.30
CA GLN A 218 -6.42 6.45 9.32
C GLN A 218 -6.57 7.40 10.52
N ARG A 219 -5.98 7.03 11.66
CA ARG A 219 -5.98 7.85 12.87
C ARG A 219 -4.56 7.90 13.49
N PRO A 220 -4.05 9.04 13.96
CA PRO A 220 -4.56 10.38 13.68
C PRO A 220 -4.26 10.80 12.23
N ILE A 221 -5.22 11.38 11.53
CA ILE A 221 -5.04 11.80 10.13
C ILE A 221 -4.02 12.93 9.99
N GLU A 222 -3.89 13.74 11.02
CA GLU A 222 -2.92 14.84 11.13
C GLU A 222 -1.47 14.33 11.04
N THR A 223 -1.20 13.12 11.52
CA THR A 223 0.12 12.48 11.41
C THR A 223 0.48 12.24 9.95
N ILE A 224 -0.48 11.76 9.15
CA ILE A 224 -0.28 11.54 7.71
C ILE A 224 -0.14 12.88 6.97
N ALA A 225 -0.92 13.90 7.33
CA ALA A 225 -0.77 15.22 6.75
C ALA A 225 0.62 15.82 7.05
N LYS A 226 1.10 15.72 8.29
CA LYS A 226 2.47 16.13 8.68
C LYS A 226 3.54 15.33 7.93
N PHE A 227 3.33 14.03 7.74
CA PHE A 227 4.24 13.20 6.97
C PHE A 227 4.29 13.66 5.50
N LEU A 228 3.17 13.98 4.90
CA LEU A 228 3.08 14.43 3.50
C LEU A 228 3.80 15.76 3.29
N VAL A 229 3.51 16.76 4.12
CA VAL A 229 4.03 18.12 3.93
C VAL A 229 5.40 18.36 4.57
N GLY A 230 5.78 17.52 5.54
CA GLY A 230 7.01 17.73 6.33
C GLY A 230 6.93 18.98 7.21
N ASN A 231 8.10 19.53 7.56
CA ASN A 231 8.24 20.74 8.38
C ASN A 231 8.16 22.06 7.57
N ARG A 232 7.64 22.00 6.34
CA ARG A 232 7.54 23.19 5.47
C ARG A 232 6.39 24.10 5.88
N ASN A 233 5.35 23.52 6.50
CA ASN A 233 4.13 24.24 6.90
C ASN A 233 3.68 23.84 8.31
N PRO A 234 3.70 24.74 9.30
CA PRO A 234 3.30 24.42 10.67
C PRO A 234 1.79 24.32 10.91
N SER A 235 0.94 24.79 9.98
CA SER A 235 -0.51 24.86 10.19
C SER A 235 -1.27 23.82 9.38
N ILE A 236 -2.09 23.02 10.05
CA ILE A 236 -3.02 22.05 9.45
C ILE A 236 -4.44 22.53 9.75
N VAL A 237 -5.26 22.71 8.73
CA VAL A 237 -6.67 23.10 8.90
C VAL A 237 -7.57 21.97 8.41
N ASN A 238 -8.46 21.51 9.28
CA ASN A 238 -9.55 20.61 8.92
C ASN A 238 -10.57 21.38 8.07
N GLY A 239 -10.74 20.96 6.82
CA GLY A 239 -11.60 21.63 5.86
C GLY A 239 -13.09 21.37 6.09
N HIS A 240 -13.68 22.12 7.04
CA HIS A 240 -15.08 22.50 6.96
C HIS A 240 -15.12 23.96 6.51
N THR A 241 -15.15 24.09 5.23
CA THR A 241 -15.46 25.19 4.32
C THR A 241 -15.90 26.57 4.80
N SER A 242 -15.26 27.56 4.23
CA SER A 242 -15.96 28.67 3.55
C SER A 242 -15.13 29.10 2.34
N CYS A 243 -15.75 29.16 1.16
CA CYS A 243 -15.15 29.63 -0.07
C CYS A 243 -14.92 31.14 0.00
N GLU A 244 -13.65 31.55 0.05
CA GLU A 244 -13.27 32.90 -0.37
C GLU A 244 -12.28 32.80 -1.54
N ALA A 245 -12.63 33.42 -2.65
CA ALA A 245 -11.86 33.47 -3.88
C ALA A 245 -10.56 34.26 -3.67
N VAL A 246 -9.40 33.62 -3.92
CA VAL A 246 -8.09 34.29 -3.82
C VAL A 246 -7.49 34.47 -5.22
N SER A 247 -7.29 35.76 -5.52
CA SER A 247 -6.63 36.33 -6.68
C SER A 247 -5.17 35.86 -6.82
N ARG A 248 -4.76 35.51 -8.04
CA ARG A 248 -3.39 35.09 -8.39
C ARG A 248 -2.42 36.25 -8.26
N LYS A 249 -1.44 36.16 -7.35
CA LYS A 249 -0.19 36.93 -7.35
C LYS A 249 1.02 35.99 -7.26
N PRO A 250 2.18 36.32 -7.87
CA PRO A 250 3.32 35.42 -7.88
C PRO A 250 4.09 35.43 -6.55
N LEU A 251 4.44 34.21 -6.12
CA LEU A 251 5.52 33.83 -5.19
C LEU A 251 5.82 34.72 -3.98
N ALA A 252 5.02 34.56 -2.95
CA ALA A 252 5.52 34.54 -1.56
C ALA A 252 5.50 33.09 -1.10
N ILE A 253 6.47 32.64 -0.29
CA ILE A 253 6.48 31.34 0.35
C ILE A 253 5.12 31.15 1.01
N SER A 254 4.26 30.30 0.42
CA SER A 254 2.89 30.16 0.86
C SER A 254 2.89 29.43 2.20
N SER A 255 2.56 30.13 3.28
CA SER A 255 2.26 29.55 4.59
C SER A 255 0.88 28.88 4.63
N ALA A 256 0.39 28.38 3.47
CA ALA A 256 -0.93 27.78 3.39
C ALA A 256 -0.94 26.39 4.05
N PRO A 257 -1.89 26.13 4.97
CA PRO A 257 -1.99 24.84 5.65
C PRO A 257 -2.37 23.73 4.67
N CYS A 258 -1.94 22.47 4.98
CA CYS A 258 -2.43 21.28 4.28
C CYS A 258 -3.95 21.16 4.49
N THR A 259 -4.69 21.06 3.38
CA THR A 259 -6.13 20.82 3.44
C THR A 259 -6.37 19.31 3.62
N ILE A 260 -7.04 18.94 4.70
CA ILE A 260 -7.44 17.56 4.98
C ILE A 260 -8.90 17.37 4.55
N ILE A 261 -9.13 16.44 3.64
CA ILE A 261 -10.46 16.01 3.21
C ILE A 261 -10.68 14.62 3.77
N ASP A 262 -11.49 14.51 4.81
CA ASP A 262 -11.86 13.25 5.44
C ASP A 262 -13.38 13.04 5.30
N VAL A 263 -13.77 12.11 4.45
CA VAL A 263 -15.20 11.79 4.23
C VAL A 263 -15.70 10.67 5.13
N GLY A 264 -14.87 10.25 6.10
CA GLY A 264 -15.19 9.17 7.03
C GLY A 264 -15.01 7.78 6.41
N HIS A 265 -15.28 6.75 7.23
CA HIS A 265 -15.05 5.34 6.87
C HIS A 265 -16.25 4.43 7.12
N ARG A 266 -17.35 4.96 7.65
CA ARG A 266 -18.52 4.14 7.97
C ARG A 266 -19.19 3.69 6.68
N ARG A 267 -19.10 2.39 6.42
CA ARG A 267 -19.79 1.68 5.37
C ARG A 267 -20.39 0.43 6.00
N ASP A 268 -21.64 0.15 5.70
CA ASP A 268 -22.27 -1.10 6.11
C ASP A 268 -21.48 -2.27 5.51
N MET A 269 -21.21 -3.28 6.33
CA MET A 269 -20.47 -4.48 5.94
C MET A 269 -21.18 -5.73 6.49
N ASP A 270 -21.28 -6.75 5.68
CA ASP A 270 -21.75 -8.08 6.08
C ASP A 270 -20.56 -8.89 6.62
N LEU A 271 -20.38 -8.88 7.95
CA LEU A 271 -19.28 -9.52 8.64
C LEU A 271 -19.73 -10.63 9.57
N ALA A 272 -19.08 -11.80 9.48
CA ALA A 272 -19.28 -12.90 10.39
C ALA A 272 -17.97 -13.64 10.70
N VAL A 273 -17.90 -14.23 11.89
CA VAL A 273 -16.83 -15.18 12.26
C VAL A 273 -17.35 -16.59 12.01
N GLU A 274 -16.64 -17.33 11.20
CA GLU A 274 -16.87 -18.74 10.91
C GLU A 274 -16.06 -19.60 11.89
N VAL A 275 -16.75 -20.55 12.51
CA VAL A 275 -16.14 -21.47 13.51
C VAL A 275 -16.23 -22.90 12.98
N PRO A 276 -15.13 -23.70 13.04
CA PRO A 276 -15.14 -25.09 12.63
C PRO A 276 -16.15 -25.94 13.40
N LYS A 277 -16.52 -27.11 12.88
CA LYS A 277 -17.42 -28.04 13.56
C LYS A 277 -16.83 -28.59 14.85
N ASP A 278 -15.54 -28.82 14.88
CA ASP A 278 -14.83 -29.23 16.07
C ASP A 278 -14.58 -28.04 17.01
N GLU A 279 -14.42 -28.32 18.30
CA GLU A 279 -14.08 -27.29 19.28
C GLU A 279 -12.68 -26.75 19.03
N LEU A 280 -12.55 -25.42 19.08
CA LEU A 280 -11.28 -24.74 18.98
C LEU A 280 -10.41 -25.05 20.22
N GLY A 281 -9.17 -25.42 19.98
CA GLY A 281 -8.13 -25.62 20.99
C GLY A 281 -7.16 -24.45 21.07
N ALA A 282 -6.06 -24.67 21.81
CA ALA A 282 -4.91 -23.77 21.80
C ALA A 282 -4.11 -23.84 20.48
N VAL A 283 -4.20 -24.98 19.78
CA VAL A 283 -3.54 -25.23 18.48
C VAL A 283 -4.58 -25.84 17.53
N ALA A 284 -4.56 -25.43 16.29
CA ALA A 284 -5.43 -25.96 15.25
C ALA A 284 -5.00 -27.40 14.87
N THR A 285 -5.91 -28.35 15.02
CA THR A 285 -5.74 -29.75 14.59
C THR A 285 -5.94 -29.90 13.08
N ASN A 286 -5.55 -31.05 12.53
CA ASN A 286 -5.80 -31.35 11.11
C ASN A 286 -7.32 -31.43 10.81
N ALA A 287 -8.16 -31.85 11.75
CA ALA A 287 -9.60 -31.86 11.62
C ALA A 287 -10.16 -30.44 11.51
N ILE A 288 -9.72 -29.51 12.38
CA ILE A 288 -10.07 -28.08 12.31
C ILE A 288 -9.67 -27.48 10.94
N TRP A 289 -8.47 -27.79 10.44
CA TRP A 289 -8.03 -27.32 9.14
C TRP A 289 -8.88 -27.90 7.99
N SER A 290 -9.24 -29.19 8.06
CA SER A 290 -10.11 -29.80 7.05
C SER A 290 -11.49 -29.11 7.02
N ASP A 291 -12.10 -28.87 8.17
CA ASP A 291 -13.38 -28.15 8.28
C ASP A 291 -13.29 -26.73 7.71
N ILE A 292 -12.20 -26.00 7.98
CA ILE A 292 -11.96 -24.66 7.42
C ILE A 292 -11.91 -24.74 5.89
N TYR A 293 -11.13 -25.67 5.33
CA TYR A 293 -11.04 -25.81 3.87
C TYR A 293 -12.36 -26.18 3.23
N ASP A 294 -13.12 -27.11 3.83
CA ASP A 294 -14.45 -27.52 3.36
C ASP A 294 -15.44 -26.34 3.39
N ARG A 295 -15.40 -25.54 4.45
CA ARG A 295 -16.27 -24.36 4.58
C ARG A 295 -15.89 -23.26 3.60
N VAL A 296 -14.58 -22.99 3.41
CA VAL A 296 -14.11 -22.02 2.40
C VAL A 296 -14.49 -22.50 1.01
N ALA A 297 -14.32 -23.80 0.68
CA ALA A 297 -14.72 -24.36 -0.62
C ALA A 297 -16.22 -24.15 -0.88
N ALA A 298 -17.09 -24.46 0.09
CA ALA A 298 -18.52 -24.22 -0.03
C ALA A 298 -18.87 -22.74 -0.24
N LEU A 299 -18.15 -21.82 0.38
CA LEU A 299 -18.32 -20.38 0.16
C LEU A 299 -17.85 -19.95 -1.24
N VAL A 300 -16.76 -20.53 -1.75
CA VAL A 300 -16.27 -20.28 -3.13
C VAL A 300 -17.31 -20.77 -4.16
N GLU A 301 -17.92 -21.91 -3.93
CA GLU A 301 -18.98 -22.44 -4.82
C GLU A 301 -20.21 -21.52 -4.86
N ALA A 302 -20.55 -20.91 -3.71
CA ALA A 302 -21.70 -20.02 -3.59
C ALA A 302 -21.47 -18.60 -4.16
N HIS A 303 -20.22 -18.23 -4.52
CA HIS A 303 -19.86 -16.90 -5.02
C HIS A 303 -19.09 -17.03 -6.33
N ARG A 304 -19.14 -16.00 -7.20
CA ARG A 304 -18.44 -16.02 -8.50
C ARG A 304 -16.94 -15.79 -8.33
N SER A 305 -16.58 -14.94 -7.39
CA SER A 305 -15.20 -14.56 -7.14
C SER A 305 -14.94 -14.39 -5.64
N THR A 306 -13.86 -15.02 -5.15
CA THR A 306 -13.51 -15.00 -3.73
C THR A 306 -12.03 -14.68 -3.55
N LEU A 307 -11.73 -13.77 -2.62
CA LEU A 307 -10.38 -13.58 -2.11
C LEU A 307 -10.24 -14.23 -0.74
N VAL A 308 -9.24 -15.07 -0.57
CA VAL A 308 -8.91 -15.68 0.73
C VAL A 308 -7.59 -15.10 1.22
N PHE A 309 -7.66 -14.25 2.25
CA PHE A 309 -6.46 -13.68 2.87
C PHE A 309 -5.93 -14.56 3.98
N VAL A 310 -4.62 -14.67 4.00
CA VAL A 310 -3.84 -15.35 5.03
C VAL A 310 -2.66 -14.48 5.47
N ASN A 311 -2.09 -14.77 6.65
CA ASN A 311 -1.06 -13.91 7.21
C ASN A 311 0.37 -14.23 6.74
N THR A 312 0.62 -15.44 6.20
CA THR A 312 1.96 -15.87 5.77
C THR A 312 1.93 -16.49 4.37
N ARG A 313 3.05 -16.39 3.64
CA ARG A 313 3.21 -17.00 2.31
C ARG A 313 3.08 -18.52 2.39
N ARG A 314 3.65 -19.13 3.44
CA ARG A 314 3.52 -20.57 3.70
C ARG A 314 2.06 -21.00 3.79
N LEU A 315 1.23 -20.21 4.51
CA LEU A 315 -0.19 -20.50 4.63
C LEU A 315 -0.94 -20.27 3.30
N ALA A 316 -0.50 -19.30 2.48
CA ALA A 316 -1.08 -19.09 1.15
C ALA A 316 -0.90 -20.31 0.26
N GLU A 317 0.31 -20.85 0.17
CA GLU A 317 0.59 -22.07 -0.59
C GLU A 317 -0.20 -23.29 -0.05
N ARG A 318 -0.20 -23.45 1.27
CA ARG A 318 -0.95 -24.54 1.92
C ARG A 318 -2.45 -24.47 1.62
N VAL A 319 -3.07 -23.32 1.82
CA VAL A 319 -4.53 -23.14 1.61
C VAL A 319 -4.86 -23.31 0.12
N SER A 320 -4.05 -22.75 -0.77
CA SER A 320 -4.26 -22.93 -2.22
C SER A 320 -4.25 -24.40 -2.63
N HIS A 321 -3.27 -25.15 -2.15
CA HIS A 321 -3.14 -26.58 -2.46
C HIS A 321 -4.38 -27.36 -2.00
N TYR A 322 -4.81 -27.19 -0.75
CA TYR A 322 -5.97 -27.94 -0.24
C TYR A 322 -7.31 -27.47 -0.83
N LEU A 323 -7.44 -26.21 -1.24
CA LEU A 323 -8.62 -25.74 -1.97
C LEU A 323 -8.66 -26.29 -3.39
N GLU A 324 -7.52 -26.40 -4.06
CA GLU A 324 -7.44 -26.99 -5.40
C GLU A 324 -7.92 -28.45 -5.42
N GLU A 325 -7.54 -29.25 -4.42
CA GLU A 325 -8.06 -30.61 -4.26
C GLU A 325 -9.59 -30.66 -4.12
N ARG A 326 -10.17 -29.73 -3.31
CA ARG A 326 -11.61 -29.69 -3.03
C ARG A 326 -12.45 -29.15 -4.17
N LEU A 327 -11.91 -28.22 -4.92
CA LEU A 327 -12.60 -27.52 -6.01
C LEU A 327 -12.32 -28.08 -7.40
N ARG A 328 -11.58 -29.20 -7.48
CA ARG A 328 -11.20 -29.84 -8.76
C ARG A 328 -12.42 -30.16 -9.65
N HIS A 329 -13.56 -30.43 -9.06
CA HIS A 329 -14.80 -30.68 -9.79
C HIS A 329 -15.36 -29.45 -10.54
N LEU A 330 -14.92 -28.22 -10.20
CA LEU A 330 -15.28 -26.99 -10.91
C LEU A 330 -14.41 -26.73 -12.14
N GLY A 331 -13.38 -27.52 -12.35
CA GLY A 331 -12.44 -27.40 -13.45
C GLY A 331 -10.99 -27.33 -12.99
N ASP A 332 -10.07 -27.39 -13.95
CA ASP A 332 -8.64 -27.21 -13.68
C ASP A 332 -8.31 -25.73 -13.45
N GLU A 333 -7.36 -25.49 -12.55
CA GLU A 333 -6.83 -24.16 -12.28
C GLU A 333 -7.85 -23.11 -11.77
N VAL A 334 -8.89 -23.51 -11.06
CA VAL A 334 -9.88 -22.57 -10.46
C VAL A 334 -9.36 -21.83 -9.24
N VAL A 335 -8.21 -22.25 -8.71
CA VAL A 335 -7.51 -21.67 -7.55
C VAL A 335 -6.20 -21.05 -8.00
N ALA A 336 -5.82 -19.91 -7.45
CA ALA A 336 -4.50 -19.32 -7.64
C ALA A 336 -3.94 -18.79 -6.31
N ALA A 337 -2.61 -18.89 -6.15
CA ALA A 337 -1.89 -18.24 -5.05
C ALA A 337 -1.38 -16.87 -5.50
N HIS A 338 -1.36 -15.88 -4.57
CA HIS A 338 -0.82 -14.57 -4.84
C HIS A 338 -0.06 -14.00 -3.63
N HIS A 339 1.27 -14.01 -3.70
CA HIS A 339 2.12 -13.43 -2.66
C HIS A 339 3.45 -12.92 -3.23
N GLY A 340 4.17 -12.13 -2.42
CA GLY A 340 5.39 -11.41 -2.85
C GLY A 340 6.54 -12.28 -3.33
N SER A 341 6.58 -13.58 -2.98
CA SER A 341 7.63 -14.51 -3.39
C SER A 341 7.39 -15.17 -4.76
N LEU A 342 6.18 -15.07 -5.31
CA LEU A 342 5.89 -15.53 -6.67
C LEU A 342 6.49 -14.60 -7.72
N SER A 343 6.84 -15.16 -8.89
CA SER A 343 7.31 -14.36 -10.01
C SER A 343 6.25 -13.35 -10.46
N ARG A 344 6.69 -12.26 -11.10
CA ARG A 344 5.78 -11.23 -11.63
C ARG A 344 4.75 -11.83 -12.60
N THR A 345 5.18 -12.73 -13.46
CA THR A 345 4.32 -13.36 -14.48
C THR A 345 3.19 -14.15 -13.84
N ILE A 346 3.49 -14.97 -12.81
CA ILE A 346 2.48 -15.75 -12.08
C ILE A 346 1.48 -14.82 -11.40
N ARG A 347 1.94 -13.75 -10.74
CA ARG A 347 1.07 -12.80 -10.06
C ARG A 347 0.12 -12.07 -11.01
N LEU A 348 0.66 -11.53 -12.10
CA LEU A 348 -0.17 -10.85 -13.12
C LEU A 348 -1.18 -11.81 -13.76
N SER A 349 -0.78 -13.08 -14.03
CA SER A 349 -1.70 -14.10 -14.52
C SER A 349 -2.85 -14.36 -13.53
N ALA A 350 -2.55 -14.46 -12.23
CA ALA A 350 -3.58 -14.65 -11.21
C ALA A 350 -4.56 -13.45 -11.14
N GLU A 351 -4.04 -12.22 -11.22
CA GLU A 351 -4.84 -10.98 -11.25
C GLU A 351 -5.75 -10.92 -12.50
N ASP A 352 -5.22 -11.16 -13.70
CA ASP A 352 -5.99 -11.15 -14.95
C ASP A 352 -7.04 -12.26 -14.98
N ARG A 353 -6.70 -13.46 -14.51
CA ARG A 353 -7.62 -14.60 -14.42
C ARG A 353 -8.76 -14.35 -13.41
N LEU A 354 -8.50 -13.64 -12.31
CA LEU A 354 -9.55 -13.23 -11.38
C LEU A 354 -10.49 -12.20 -12.03
N LYS A 355 -9.94 -11.21 -12.75
CA LYS A 355 -10.72 -10.20 -13.49
C LYS A 355 -11.63 -10.81 -14.55
N THR A 356 -11.14 -11.78 -15.28
CA THR A 356 -11.90 -12.47 -16.35
C THR A 356 -12.84 -13.53 -15.83
N GLY A 357 -12.76 -13.88 -14.52
CA GLY A 357 -13.54 -14.98 -13.93
C GLY A 357 -13.01 -16.38 -14.29
N ALA A 358 -11.81 -16.48 -14.84
CA ALA A 358 -11.17 -17.77 -15.13
C ALA A 358 -10.69 -18.49 -13.85
N VAL A 359 -10.46 -17.76 -12.75
CA VAL A 359 -10.28 -18.33 -11.41
C VAL A 359 -11.46 -17.95 -10.52
N ARG A 360 -11.87 -18.86 -9.65
CA ARG A 360 -12.96 -18.68 -8.68
C ARG A 360 -12.43 -18.13 -7.35
N VAL A 361 -11.21 -18.48 -7.01
CA VAL A 361 -10.59 -18.07 -5.75
C VAL A 361 -9.11 -17.75 -5.92
N VAL A 362 -8.68 -16.64 -5.30
CA VAL A 362 -7.27 -16.31 -5.14
C VAL A 362 -6.94 -16.28 -3.65
N VAL A 363 -5.93 -17.07 -3.25
CA VAL A 363 -5.40 -17.07 -1.89
C VAL A 363 -4.21 -16.12 -1.82
N ALA A 364 -4.33 -15.07 -1.01
CA ALA A 364 -3.36 -13.99 -0.99
C ALA A 364 -2.86 -13.65 0.41
N THR A 365 -1.65 -13.09 0.48
CA THR A 365 -1.13 -12.37 1.64
C THR A 365 -1.40 -10.85 1.47
N ALA A 366 -0.65 -9.98 2.15
CA ALA A 366 -0.76 -8.52 1.99
C ALA A 366 -0.58 -8.00 0.54
N SER A 367 -0.19 -8.85 -0.39
CA SER A 367 0.06 -8.46 -1.80
C SER A 367 -1.17 -7.97 -2.57
N LEU A 368 -2.39 -8.37 -2.17
CA LEU A 368 -3.67 -7.89 -2.72
C LEU A 368 -4.46 -7.00 -1.72
N GLU A 369 -3.83 -6.59 -0.62
CA GLU A 369 -4.42 -5.73 0.40
C GLU A 369 -4.59 -4.29 -0.08
N LEU A 370 -3.61 -3.77 -0.83
CA LEU A 370 -3.60 -2.41 -1.36
C LEU A 370 -4.32 -2.33 -2.72
N GLY A 371 -4.75 -1.14 -3.10
CA GLY A 371 -5.61 -0.72 -4.20
C GLY A 371 -5.36 -1.24 -5.62
N ILE A 372 -4.82 -2.44 -5.79
CA ILE A 372 -4.71 -3.10 -7.10
C ILE A 372 -6.13 -3.42 -7.59
N ASP A 373 -6.39 -3.12 -8.86
CA ASP A 373 -7.63 -3.50 -9.51
C ASP A 373 -7.63 -5.01 -9.80
N VAL A 374 -8.37 -5.75 -9.01
CA VAL A 374 -8.56 -7.21 -9.17
C VAL A 374 -9.94 -7.55 -9.76
N GLY A 375 -10.66 -6.55 -10.25
CA GLY A 375 -12.02 -6.71 -10.74
C GLY A 375 -13.06 -6.84 -9.62
N THR A 376 -14.19 -7.45 -9.93
CA THR A 376 -15.29 -7.60 -8.96
C THR A 376 -15.04 -8.80 -8.07
N VAL A 377 -14.95 -8.55 -6.75
CA VAL A 377 -14.84 -9.58 -5.73
C VAL A 377 -16.15 -9.63 -4.95
N ASP A 378 -16.79 -10.82 -4.90
CA ASP A 378 -18.07 -11.00 -4.23
C ASP A 378 -17.89 -11.26 -2.72
N LEU A 379 -16.82 -11.97 -2.36
CA LEU A 379 -16.56 -12.38 -0.98
C LEU A 379 -15.08 -12.29 -0.63
N VAL A 380 -14.79 -11.83 0.58
CA VAL A 380 -13.49 -11.93 1.22
C VAL A 380 -13.54 -12.90 2.39
N CYS A 381 -12.68 -13.90 2.39
CA CYS A 381 -12.40 -14.76 3.52
C CYS A 381 -11.06 -14.37 4.16
N GLN A 382 -10.97 -14.35 5.46
CA GLN A 382 -9.73 -14.14 6.21
C GLN A 382 -9.50 -15.32 7.13
N ILE A 383 -8.43 -16.09 6.91
CA ILE A 383 -8.05 -17.22 7.79
C ILE A 383 -7.07 -16.71 8.85
N GLY A 384 -7.44 -16.89 10.12
CA GLY A 384 -6.78 -16.28 11.26
C GLY A 384 -7.07 -14.77 11.37
N SER A 385 -6.76 -14.18 12.51
CA SER A 385 -6.90 -12.73 12.70
C SER A 385 -5.89 -11.95 11.84
N PRO A 386 -6.27 -10.86 11.15
CA PRO A 386 -5.33 -9.99 10.46
C PRO A 386 -4.46 -9.17 11.41
N ARG A 387 -4.72 -9.25 12.73
CA ARG A 387 -4.00 -8.61 13.84
C ARG A 387 -3.98 -7.08 13.84
N SER A 388 -4.70 -6.46 12.94
CA SER A 388 -4.86 -5.02 12.79
C SER A 388 -6.27 -4.72 12.28
N ILE A 389 -6.91 -3.70 12.86
CA ILE A 389 -8.25 -3.26 12.45
C ILE A 389 -8.20 -2.67 11.03
N ALA A 390 -7.19 -1.85 10.77
CA ALA A 390 -6.98 -1.24 9.46
C ALA A 390 -6.76 -2.29 8.36
N THR A 391 -5.93 -3.31 8.63
CA THR A 391 -5.71 -4.44 7.72
C THR A 391 -7.00 -5.21 7.46
N GLY A 392 -7.79 -5.50 8.50
CA GLY A 392 -9.10 -6.13 8.35
C GLY A 392 -10.03 -5.34 7.44
N LEU A 393 -10.14 -4.03 7.66
CA LEU A 393 -10.93 -3.12 6.82
C LEU A 393 -10.45 -3.07 5.37
N GLN A 394 -9.14 -2.99 5.14
CA GLN A 394 -8.57 -2.95 3.79
C GLN A 394 -8.81 -4.24 3.02
N ARG A 395 -8.63 -5.41 3.66
CA ARG A 395 -8.87 -6.73 3.06
C ARG A 395 -10.34 -6.93 2.74
N ILE A 396 -11.23 -6.72 3.70
CA ILE A 396 -12.68 -6.85 3.51
C ILE A 396 -13.19 -5.84 2.49
N GLY A 397 -12.63 -4.63 2.48
CA GLY A 397 -12.93 -3.60 1.51
C GLY A 397 -12.60 -3.96 0.05
N ARG A 398 -11.91 -5.09 -0.22
CA ARG A 398 -11.77 -5.65 -1.57
C ARG A 398 -13.05 -6.23 -2.11
N ALA A 399 -13.98 -6.69 -1.24
CA ALA A 399 -15.31 -7.09 -1.66
C ALA A 399 -16.19 -5.87 -1.97
N GLY A 400 -17.07 -6.00 -2.96
CA GLY A 400 -18.09 -4.99 -3.25
C GLY A 400 -17.50 -3.66 -3.75
N HIS A 401 -16.64 -3.66 -4.76
CA HIS A 401 -16.04 -2.45 -5.36
C HIS A 401 -17.06 -1.46 -5.99
N TRP A 402 -18.33 -1.77 -5.99
CA TRP A 402 -19.39 -0.89 -6.50
C TRP A 402 -19.85 0.11 -5.43
N ILE A 403 -20.24 1.30 -5.84
CA ILE A 403 -20.61 2.42 -4.96
C ILE A 403 -21.73 2.08 -3.97
N HIS A 404 -22.57 1.08 -4.28
CA HIS A 404 -23.71 0.66 -3.43
C HIS A 404 -23.62 -0.80 -2.93
N ALA A 405 -22.55 -1.54 -3.20
CA ALA A 405 -22.42 -2.91 -2.75
C ALA A 405 -22.01 -2.98 -1.28
N ILE A 406 -22.59 -3.90 -0.52
CA ILE A 406 -22.20 -4.18 0.87
C ILE A 406 -21.04 -5.18 0.85
N PRO A 407 -19.81 -4.80 1.31
CA PRO A 407 -18.69 -5.72 1.38
C PRO A 407 -19.01 -6.92 2.28
N LYS A 408 -18.73 -8.12 1.78
CA LYS A 408 -18.91 -9.37 2.54
C LYS A 408 -17.58 -9.90 3.03
N GLY A 409 -17.46 -10.08 4.35
CA GLY A 409 -16.27 -10.63 5.02
C GLY A 409 -16.60 -11.83 5.90
N ARG A 410 -15.80 -12.89 5.80
CA ARG A 410 -15.87 -14.07 6.68
C ARG A 410 -14.50 -14.31 7.30
N LEU A 411 -14.44 -14.27 8.63
CA LEU A 411 -13.22 -14.48 9.39
C LEU A 411 -13.24 -15.89 9.97
N PHE A 412 -12.17 -16.65 9.75
CA PHE A 412 -12.02 -18.02 10.22
C PHE A 412 -11.08 -18.07 11.40
N ALA A 413 -11.58 -18.35 12.59
CA ALA A 413 -10.75 -18.55 13.76
C ALA A 413 -10.12 -19.96 13.74
N THR A 414 -8.84 -20.06 14.02
CA THR A 414 -8.09 -21.34 14.08
C THR A 414 -7.85 -21.80 15.51
N THR A 415 -7.95 -20.91 16.48
CA THR A 415 -7.76 -21.17 17.92
C THR A 415 -8.79 -20.39 18.75
N ARG A 416 -8.94 -20.76 20.04
CA ARG A 416 -9.82 -20.05 20.99
C ARG A 416 -9.40 -18.59 21.18
N ASP A 417 -8.12 -18.30 21.19
CA ASP A 417 -7.62 -16.92 21.33
C ASP A 417 -7.94 -16.10 20.08
N GLU A 418 -7.73 -16.68 18.88
CA GLU A 418 -8.11 -16.04 17.62
C GLU A 418 -9.63 -15.83 17.47
N LEU A 419 -10.47 -16.69 18.07
CA LEU A 419 -11.91 -16.50 18.12
C LEU A 419 -12.26 -15.18 18.82
N ILE A 420 -11.68 -14.93 19.99
CA ILE A 420 -11.88 -13.68 20.73
C ILE A 420 -11.33 -12.49 19.93
N GLU A 421 -10.18 -12.65 19.30
CA GLU A 421 -9.54 -11.61 18.49
C GLU A 421 -10.39 -11.25 17.27
N CYS A 422 -10.92 -12.23 16.54
CA CYS A 422 -11.83 -11.99 15.38
C CYS A 422 -13.15 -11.35 15.83
N ALA A 423 -13.71 -11.78 16.97
CA ALA A 423 -14.90 -11.17 17.55
C ALA A 423 -14.67 -9.70 17.94
N ALA A 424 -13.55 -9.40 18.60
CA ALA A 424 -13.14 -8.04 18.95
C ALA A 424 -12.90 -7.18 17.70
N LEU A 425 -12.31 -7.74 16.65
CA LEU A 425 -12.07 -7.07 15.38
C LEU A 425 -13.40 -6.63 14.72
N ILE A 426 -14.40 -7.51 14.61
CA ILE A 426 -15.70 -7.16 14.04
C ILE A 426 -16.35 -6.07 14.86
N ARG A 427 -16.35 -6.19 16.19
CA ARG A 427 -16.89 -5.16 17.10
C ARG A 427 -16.20 -3.82 16.90
N ALA A 428 -14.86 -3.80 16.82
CA ALA A 428 -14.06 -2.60 16.59
C ALA A 428 -14.42 -1.93 15.25
N ILE A 429 -14.54 -2.72 14.18
CA ILE A 429 -14.94 -2.24 12.84
C ILE A 429 -16.34 -1.58 12.90
N ARG A 430 -17.31 -2.23 13.54
CA ARG A 430 -18.67 -1.69 13.70
C ARG A 430 -18.71 -0.42 14.54
N ALA A 431 -17.86 -0.33 15.57
CA ALA A 431 -17.70 0.86 16.41
C ALA A 431 -16.93 1.99 15.71
N GLY A 432 -16.29 1.71 14.57
CA GLY A 432 -15.47 2.68 13.84
C GLY A 432 -14.13 2.98 14.51
N VAL A 433 -13.60 2.02 15.26
CA VAL A 433 -12.24 2.10 15.83
C VAL A 433 -11.22 1.86 14.71
N LEU A 434 -10.12 2.59 14.73
CA LEU A 434 -9.01 2.45 13.80
C LEU A 434 -7.69 2.35 14.57
N ASP A 435 -6.75 1.62 13.99
CA ASP A 435 -5.39 1.56 14.52
C ASP A 435 -4.70 2.92 14.41
N ARG A 436 -3.88 3.23 15.40
CA ARG A 436 -3.03 4.41 15.38
C ARG A 436 -1.87 4.19 14.43
N ILE A 437 -1.66 5.15 13.54
CA ILE A 437 -0.49 5.15 12.68
C ILE A 437 0.71 5.77 13.39
N GLU A 438 1.81 5.04 13.43
CA GLU A 438 3.07 5.48 14.00
C GLU A 438 4.13 5.57 12.91
N VAL A 439 4.83 6.69 12.85
CA VAL A 439 5.93 6.90 11.90
C VAL A 439 7.24 6.67 12.63
N PRO A 440 8.11 5.75 12.16
CA PRO A 440 9.38 5.48 12.81
C PRO A 440 10.25 6.73 12.90
N PRO A 441 10.75 7.10 14.10
CA PRO A 441 11.60 8.26 14.26
C PRO A 441 13.01 7.99 13.71
N ALA A 442 13.49 8.88 12.87
CA ALA A 442 14.86 9.02 12.38
C ALA A 442 15.65 7.71 12.11
N PRO A 443 15.20 6.79 11.21
CA PRO A 443 16.00 5.60 10.87
C PRO A 443 17.36 6.00 10.29
N LEU A 444 18.46 5.73 11.04
CA LEU A 444 19.79 6.24 10.69
C LEU A 444 20.41 5.55 9.46
N ASP A 445 20.04 4.31 9.19
CA ASP A 445 20.43 3.60 7.96
C ASP A 445 19.84 4.28 6.71
N VAL A 446 18.60 4.69 6.76
CA VAL A 446 17.93 5.46 5.69
C VAL A 446 18.56 6.85 5.56
N LEU A 447 18.85 7.52 6.70
CA LEU A 447 19.54 8.81 6.70
C LEU A 447 20.90 8.72 5.99
N ALA A 448 21.70 7.72 6.36
CA ALA A 448 23.01 7.48 5.74
C ALA A 448 22.92 7.27 4.22
N GLN A 449 21.97 6.44 3.76
CA GLN A 449 21.72 6.23 2.33
C GLN A 449 21.38 7.54 1.60
N GLN A 450 20.48 8.34 2.17
CA GLN A 450 20.02 9.59 1.56
C GLN A 450 21.12 10.66 1.55
N ILE A 451 21.93 10.76 2.59
CA ILE A 451 23.10 11.66 2.64
C ILE A 451 24.10 11.30 1.54
N VAL A 452 24.45 9.99 1.42
CA VAL A 452 25.36 9.53 0.36
C VAL A 452 24.80 9.84 -1.02
N ALA A 453 23.51 9.60 -1.25
CA ALA A 453 22.87 9.87 -2.54
C ALA A 453 22.78 11.37 -2.86
N ALA A 454 22.53 12.23 -1.88
CA ALA A 454 22.52 13.68 -2.06
C ALA A 454 23.92 14.21 -2.38
N ALA A 455 24.93 13.82 -1.59
CA ALA A 455 26.32 14.23 -1.76
C ALA A 455 26.96 13.66 -3.04
N ALA A 456 26.46 12.53 -3.56
CA ALA A 456 26.93 11.96 -4.82
C ALA A 456 26.50 12.76 -6.07
N THR A 457 25.53 13.66 -5.92
CA THR A 457 24.99 14.45 -7.05
C THR A 457 25.49 15.87 -7.10
N GLN A 458 25.83 16.44 -5.96
CA GLN A 458 26.35 17.80 -5.82
C GLN A 458 27.12 17.94 -4.50
N SER A 459 27.93 19.00 -4.36
CA SER A 459 28.47 19.42 -3.07
C SER A 459 27.38 20.11 -2.27
N TRP A 460 27.34 19.86 -0.97
CA TRP A 460 26.39 20.44 -0.03
C TRP A 460 27.14 21.19 1.06
N ASP A 461 26.61 22.34 1.44
CA ASP A 461 26.90 22.90 2.76
C ASP A 461 26.31 21.98 3.83
N GLU A 462 27.05 21.81 4.91
CA GLU A 462 26.68 20.85 5.97
C GLU A 462 25.39 21.24 6.70
N ALA A 463 25.19 22.54 6.94
CA ALA A 463 23.98 23.07 7.58
C ALA A 463 22.78 22.95 6.64
N GLU A 464 22.94 23.26 5.34
CA GLU A 464 21.86 23.11 4.35
C GLU A 464 21.41 21.65 4.21
N LEU A 465 22.36 20.69 4.22
CA LEU A 465 22.01 19.27 4.15
C LEU A 465 21.33 18.78 5.42
N TYR A 466 21.76 19.23 6.59
CA TYR A 466 21.11 18.96 7.85
C TYR A 466 19.67 19.50 7.88
N ASP A 467 19.47 20.73 7.48
CA ASP A 467 18.16 21.36 7.41
C ASP A 467 17.24 20.69 6.39
N LEU A 468 17.79 20.25 5.26
CA LEU A 468 17.03 19.44 4.28
C LEU A 468 16.53 18.14 4.92
N CYS A 469 17.36 17.44 5.68
CA CYS A 469 16.96 16.21 6.35
C CYS A 469 15.86 16.47 7.39
N ARG A 470 15.97 17.54 8.19
CA ARG A 470 14.96 17.89 9.23
C ARG A 470 13.64 18.38 8.66
N ARG A 471 13.58 18.80 7.41
CA ARG A 471 12.28 19.10 6.76
C ARG A 471 11.41 17.86 6.62
N ALA A 472 11.98 16.68 6.45
CA ALA A 472 11.23 15.43 6.44
C ALA A 472 10.69 15.10 7.84
N MET A 473 9.38 14.84 7.96
CA MET A 473 8.70 14.63 9.25
C MET A 473 9.36 13.56 10.14
N PRO A 474 9.83 12.39 9.63
CA PRO A 474 10.52 11.41 10.46
C PRO A 474 11.81 11.91 11.10
N TYR A 475 12.43 12.96 10.54
CA TYR A 475 13.72 13.52 10.98
C TYR A 475 13.61 14.91 11.58
N ARG A 476 12.38 15.39 11.86
CA ARG A 476 12.16 16.73 12.40
C ARG A 476 12.90 17.01 13.73
N ASP A 477 13.02 15.96 14.55
CA ASP A 477 13.62 16.00 15.86
C ASP A 477 15.09 15.43 15.84
N LEU A 478 15.67 15.27 14.64
CA LEU A 478 17.05 14.83 14.48
C LEU A 478 17.99 15.86 15.11
N ASP A 479 18.78 15.45 16.09
CA ASP A 479 19.76 16.30 16.71
C ASP A 479 21.04 16.41 15.84
N ARG A 480 21.75 17.52 16.03
CA ARG A 480 22.94 17.83 15.25
C ARG A 480 24.06 16.82 15.49
N SER A 481 24.23 16.35 16.72
CA SER A 481 25.29 15.41 17.09
C SER A 481 25.12 14.05 16.42
N THR A 482 23.88 13.56 16.32
CA THR A 482 23.56 12.33 15.59
C THR A 482 23.81 12.48 14.07
N PHE A 483 23.42 13.61 13.48
CA PHE A 483 23.71 13.87 12.07
C PHE A 483 25.24 13.90 11.83
N ASP A 484 26.01 14.63 12.65
CA ASP A 484 27.46 14.73 12.55
C ASP A 484 28.16 13.37 12.72
N ALA A 485 27.65 12.51 13.62
CA ALA A 485 28.14 11.15 13.79
C ALA A 485 27.93 10.29 12.53
N VAL A 486 26.76 10.41 11.89
CA VAL A 486 26.47 9.70 10.62
C VAL A 486 27.38 10.21 9.51
N VAL A 487 27.57 11.53 9.37
CA VAL A 487 28.46 12.13 8.37
C VAL A 487 29.92 11.68 8.60
N THR A 488 30.37 11.68 9.85
CA THR A 488 31.71 11.21 10.24
C THR A 488 31.93 9.74 9.89
N MET A 489 30.96 8.88 10.23
CA MET A 489 31.00 7.46 9.86
C MET A 489 31.11 7.27 8.34
N LEU A 490 30.35 8.03 7.55
CA LEU A 490 30.37 7.95 6.09
C LEU A 490 31.63 8.54 5.46
N ALA A 491 32.27 9.50 6.12
CA ALA A 491 33.53 10.17 5.65
C ALA A 491 34.77 9.40 6.04
N ASP A 492 34.86 8.89 7.26
CA ASP A 492 36.08 8.23 7.81
C ASP A 492 36.03 6.70 7.57
N GLY A 493 34.82 6.15 7.27
CA GLY A 493 34.58 4.72 7.16
C GLY A 493 34.34 4.08 8.54
N TYR A 494 34.01 2.82 8.55
CA TYR A 494 33.73 2.02 9.76
C TYR A 494 34.52 0.72 9.76
N VAL A 495 34.84 0.22 10.94
CA VAL A 495 35.56 -1.05 11.10
C VAL A 495 34.55 -2.16 11.37
N THR A 496 34.60 -3.23 10.60
CA THR A 496 33.80 -4.45 10.78
C THR A 496 34.72 -5.63 11.07
N SER A 497 34.16 -6.75 11.51
CA SER A 497 34.87 -8.03 11.66
C SER A 497 35.52 -8.53 10.34
N ARG A 498 35.07 -8.00 9.19
CA ARG A 498 35.60 -8.31 7.85
C ARG A 498 36.61 -7.27 7.33
N GLY A 499 37.01 -6.30 8.16
CA GLY A 499 37.95 -5.23 7.81
C GLY A 499 37.32 -3.83 7.78
N ARG A 500 38.10 -2.84 7.30
CA ARG A 500 37.66 -1.44 7.24
C ARG A 500 36.69 -1.23 6.08
N GLY A 501 35.48 -0.77 6.36
CA GLY A 501 34.47 -0.38 5.36
C GLY A 501 34.93 0.85 4.56
N ARG A 502 34.43 0.99 3.33
CA ARG A 502 34.77 2.14 2.47
C ARG A 502 34.12 3.43 2.97
N ALA A 503 34.91 4.51 2.97
CA ALA A 503 34.36 5.84 3.10
C ALA A 503 33.65 6.27 1.80
N TYR A 504 32.45 6.80 1.91
CA TYR A 504 31.64 7.24 0.78
C TYR A 504 31.66 8.75 0.57
N LEU A 505 31.97 9.52 1.62
CA LEU A 505 31.97 10.98 1.60
C LEU A 505 33.37 11.54 1.73
N HIS A 506 33.56 12.72 1.18
CA HIS A 506 34.60 13.65 1.53
C HIS A 506 33.94 14.76 2.35
N HIS A 507 34.38 14.94 3.59
CA HIS A 507 33.90 15.99 4.50
C HIS A 507 35.05 17.00 4.68
N ASP A 508 34.88 18.19 4.11
CA ASP A 508 35.72 19.33 4.32
C ASP A 508 35.29 20.05 5.61
N ARG A 509 35.94 19.71 6.71
CA ARG A 509 35.61 20.24 8.05
C ARG A 509 35.98 21.72 8.23
N ILE A 510 36.80 22.27 7.32
CA ILE A 510 37.22 23.69 7.39
C ILE A 510 36.16 24.57 6.73
N ASN A 511 35.70 24.16 5.54
CA ASN A 511 34.74 24.92 4.77
C ASN A 511 33.27 24.39 4.96
N HIS A 512 33.08 23.42 5.84
CA HIS A 512 31.77 22.80 6.13
C HIS A 512 31.07 22.22 4.89
N HIS A 513 31.82 21.62 3.97
CA HIS A 513 31.28 21.03 2.75
C HIS A 513 31.33 19.50 2.71
N ILE A 514 30.24 18.89 2.26
CA ILE A 514 30.07 17.44 2.09
C ILE A 514 29.90 17.14 0.60
N ARG A 515 30.73 16.23 0.07
CA ARG A 515 30.62 15.73 -1.31
C ARG A 515 30.86 14.23 -1.38
N GLY A 516 30.28 13.57 -2.40
CA GLY A 516 30.50 12.13 -2.63
C GLY A 516 31.91 11.83 -3.14
N ARG A 517 32.53 10.77 -2.61
CA ARG A 517 33.77 10.21 -3.15
C ARG A 517 33.47 9.42 -4.44
N ARG A 518 34.52 9.11 -5.22
CA ARG A 518 34.45 8.22 -6.37
C ARG A 518 33.82 6.86 -5.95
N GLY A 519 32.72 6.46 -6.60
CA GLY A 519 31.96 5.24 -6.26
C GLY A 519 30.77 5.46 -5.35
N ALA A 520 30.61 6.59 -4.66
CA ALA A 520 29.43 6.90 -3.84
C ALA A 520 28.13 6.83 -4.66
N ARG A 521 28.15 7.34 -5.89
CA ARG A 521 27.01 7.31 -6.81
C ARG A 521 26.60 5.89 -7.20
N LEU A 522 27.58 5.02 -7.47
CA LEU A 522 27.30 3.63 -7.79
C LEU A 522 26.71 2.92 -6.57
N ALA A 523 27.30 3.11 -5.39
CA ALA A 523 26.78 2.55 -4.14
C ALA A 523 25.32 3.00 -3.88
N ALA A 524 25.02 4.30 -4.04
CA ALA A 524 23.66 4.81 -3.87
C ALA A 524 22.67 4.22 -4.89
N ILE A 525 23.04 4.07 -6.16
CA ILE A 525 22.15 3.52 -7.20
C ILE A 525 21.92 2.02 -7.00
N THR A 526 22.92 1.26 -6.56
CA THR A 526 22.79 -0.18 -6.32
C THR A 526 22.04 -0.51 -5.02
N SER A 527 21.99 0.42 -4.09
CA SER A 527 21.28 0.31 -2.81
C SER A 527 19.98 1.13 -2.82
N GLY A 528 19.20 1.05 -3.87
CA GLY A 528 18.08 1.93 -4.17
C GLY A 528 16.79 1.72 -3.36
N GLY A 529 16.84 1.12 -2.17
CA GLY A 529 15.68 0.91 -1.31
C GLY A 529 16.05 0.79 0.16
N ALA A 530 15.05 0.69 1.05
CA ALA A 530 15.31 0.37 2.45
C ALA A 530 16.02 -0.99 2.54
N ILE A 531 17.04 -1.09 3.40
CA ILE A 531 17.81 -2.32 3.59
C ILE A 531 16.88 -3.36 4.23
N PRO A 532 16.65 -4.53 3.59
CA PRO A 532 15.85 -5.59 4.19
C PRO A 532 16.62 -6.27 5.34
N ASP A 533 15.87 -6.77 6.31
CA ASP A 533 16.45 -7.48 7.45
C ASP A 533 16.89 -8.92 7.08
N THR A 534 16.29 -9.51 6.02
CA THR A 534 16.59 -10.86 5.52
C THR A 534 16.84 -10.85 4.01
N ALA A 535 17.68 -11.76 3.53
CA ALA A 535 17.93 -11.95 2.11
C ALA A 535 16.95 -12.97 1.50
N ASN A 536 16.70 -12.84 0.19
CA ASN A 536 15.90 -13.80 -0.56
C ASN A 536 16.74 -14.45 -1.67
N TYR A 537 16.54 -15.75 -1.88
CA TYR A 537 17.14 -16.54 -2.95
C TYR A 537 16.16 -16.67 -4.10
N ALA A 538 16.58 -16.32 -5.31
CA ALA A 538 15.75 -16.50 -6.50
C ALA A 538 15.64 -18.00 -6.84
N VAL A 539 14.40 -18.48 -7.05
CA VAL A 539 14.12 -19.85 -7.49
C VAL A 539 14.05 -19.85 -9.00
N ILE A 540 14.95 -20.63 -9.63
CA ILE A 540 15.16 -20.65 -11.09
C ILE A 540 14.85 -22.04 -11.61
N ALA A 541 13.85 -22.15 -12.50
CA ALA A 541 13.50 -23.39 -13.18
C ALA A 541 14.50 -23.70 -14.29
N GLU A 542 14.98 -24.93 -14.34
CA GLU A 542 15.82 -25.45 -15.43
C GLU A 542 14.99 -26.35 -16.35
N PRO A 543 15.27 -26.40 -17.68
CA PRO A 543 16.43 -25.82 -18.34
C PRO A 543 16.27 -24.34 -18.74
N ASP A 544 15.06 -23.77 -18.69
CA ASP A 544 14.73 -22.50 -19.33
C ASP A 544 15.32 -21.27 -18.60
N GLY A 545 15.83 -21.43 -17.39
CA GLY A 545 16.37 -20.34 -16.59
C GLY A 545 15.30 -19.34 -16.10
N THR A 546 14.02 -19.75 -16.13
CA THR A 546 12.90 -18.90 -15.73
C THR A 546 12.85 -18.73 -14.22
N VAL A 547 12.72 -17.48 -13.74
CA VAL A 547 12.52 -17.19 -12.31
C VAL A 547 11.05 -17.46 -11.96
N VAL A 548 10.80 -18.51 -11.17
CA VAL A 548 9.46 -18.90 -10.73
C VAL A 548 9.05 -18.21 -9.44
N GLY A 549 10.02 -17.77 -8.64
CA GLY A 549 9.75 -17.07 -7.39
C GLY A 549 10.99 -16.80 -6.56
N SER A 550 10.82 -16.66 -5.25
CA SER A 550 11.91 -16.52 -4.28
C SER A 550 11.59 -17.22 -2.97
N VAL A 551 12.61 -17.69 -2.28
CA VAL A 551 12.53 -18.28 -0.94
C VAL A 551 13.42 -17.50 0.02
N ASP A 552 13.18 -17.66 1.31
CA ASP A 552 13.99 -17.07 2.37
C ASP A 552 15.41 -17.68 2.36
N GLU A 553 16.41 -16.87 2.76
CA GLU A 553 17.81 -17.32 2.81
C GLU A 553 17.98 -18.52 3.74
N ASP A 554 17.37 -18.50 4.91
CA ASP A 554 17.48 -19.60 5.87
C ASP A 554 16.89 -20.88 5.30
N PHE A 555 15.72 -20.80 4.66
CA PHE A 555 15.13 -21.95 3.98
C PHE A 555 16.03 -22.46 2.86
N ALA A 556 16.58 -21.55 2.04
CA ALA A 556 17.46 -21.93 0.95
C ALA A 556 18.73 -22.64 1.44
N VAL A 557 19.34 -22.16 2.53
CA VAL A 557 20.56 -22.73 3.13
C VAL A 557 20.31 -24.08 3.78
N GLU A 558 19.12 -24.27 4.38
CA GLU A 558 18.76 -25.55 5.01
C GLU A 558 18.28 -26.62 4.00
N SER A 559 17.95 -26.22 2.78
CA SER A 559 17.43 -27.14 1.75
C SER A 559 18.54 -27.95 1.07
N LEU A 560 18.25 -29.23 0.78
CA LEU A 560 19.16 -30.14 0.12
C LEU A 560 18.75 -30.41 -1.35
N ALA A 561 19.71 -30.78 -2.17
CA ALA A 561 19.42 -31.26 -3.53
C ALA A 561 18.59 -32.55 -3.47
N GLY A 562 17.49 -32.58 -4.22
CA GLY A 562 16.50 -33.67 -4.20
C GLY A 562 15.24 -33.35 -3.39
N ASP A 563 15.26 -32.38 -2.50
CA ASP A 563 14.06 -31.92 -1.79
C ASP A 563 13.02 -31.40 -2.78
N ILE A 564 11.74 -31.65 -2.47
CA ILE A 564 10.62 -31.16 -3.29
C ILE A 564 9.89 -30.09 -2.51
N ILE A 565 9.71 -28.93 -3.16
CA ILE A 565 9.05 -27.75 -2.58
C ILE A 565 7.83 -27.36 -3.38
N LEU A 566 6.82 -26.79 -2.70
CA LEU A 566 5.65 -26.18 -3.33
C LEU A 566 5.89 -24.67 -3.47
N LEU A 567 5.76 -24.16 -4.70
CA LEU A 567 5.80 -22.72 -4.96
C LEU A 567 4.91 -22.40 -6.16
N GLY A 568 3.87 -21.56 -5.95
CA GLY A 568 2.91 -21.19 -6.98
C GLY A 568 2.04 -22.34 -7.48
N ASN A 569 1.57 -23.21 -6.58
CA ASN A 569 0.81 -24.43 -6.85
C ASN A 569 1.54 -25.49 -7.69
N THR A 570 2.85 -25.34 -7.90
CA THR A 570 3.68 -26.28 -8.64
C THR A 570 4.72 -26.90 -7.72
N SER A 571 4.90 -28.22 -7.83
CA SER A 571 5.92 -28.97 -7.11
C SER A 571 7.25 -28.86 -7.84
N TRP A 572 8.29 -28.38 -7.15
CA TRP A 572 9.63 -28.17 -7.70
C TRP A 572 10.64 -29.04 -6.97
N ARG A 573 11.46 -29.78 -7.70
CA ARG A 573 12.60 -30.54 -7.15
C ARG A 573 13.84 -29.66 -7.14
N ILE A 574 14.49 -29.50 -5.98
CA ILE A 574 15.72 -28.74 -5.84
C ILE A 574 16.88 -29.50 -6.48
N LYS A 575 17.57 -28.89 -7.43
CA LYS A 575 18.82 -29.41 -8.05
C LYS A 575 20.06 -28.95 -7.31
N GLY A 576 19.99 -27.78 -6.68
CA GLY A 576 21.08 -27.25 -5.88
C GLY A 576 20.88 -25.79 -5.52
N VAL A 577 21.57 -25.39 -4.46
CA VAL A 577 21.56 -24.03 -3.91
C VAL A 577 22.94 -23.39 -4.11
N GLY A 578 22.95 -22.20 -4.69
CA GLY A 578 24.16 -21.37 -4.87
C GLY A 578 23.95 -19.98 -4.33
N THR A 579 24.94 -19.11 -4.48
CA THR A 579 24.88 -17.73 -3.95
C THR A 579 23.68 -16.97 -4.52
N GLY A 580 22.65 -16.71 -3.67
CA GLY A 580 21.45 -15.96 -4.00
C GLY A 580 20.48 -16.66 -4.98
N LYS A 581 20.71 -17.95 -5.29
CA LYS A 581 19.92 -18.70 -6.28
C LYS A 581 19.69 -20.14 -5.85
N MET A 582 18.47 -20.62 -6.01
CA MET A 582 18.06 -22.02 -5.90
C MET A 582 17.62 -22.50 -7.27
N ARG A 583 18.28 -23.54 -7.81
CA ARG A 583 17.95 -24.15 -9.10
C ARG A 583 16.99 -25.31 -8.87
N VAL A 584 15.92 -25.34 -9.64
CA VAL A 584 14.85 -26.34 -9.51
C VAL A 584 14.45 -26.91 -10.86
N GLU A 585 13.79 -28.07 -10.84
CA GLU A 585 13.11 -28.66 -12.00
C GLU A 585 11.68 -29.05 -11.61
N ASP A 586 10.78 -29.19 -12.57
CA ASP A 586 9.42 -29.64 -12.31
C ASP A 586 9.43 -31.05 -11.70
N ALA A 587 8.82 -31.20 -10.54
CA ALA A 587 8.71 -32.48 -9.83
C ALA A 587 7.51 -33.33 -10.26
N GLN A 588 6.76 -32.91 -11.30
CA GLN A 588 5.63 -33.66 -11.89
C GLN A 588 4.59 -34.11 -10.86
N GLY A 589 4.21 -33.22 -9.94
CA GLY A 589 3.21 -33.49 -8.92
C GLY A 589 3.68 -34.36 -7.76
N ALA A 590 4.98 -34.65 -7.64
CA ALA A 590 5.50 -35.36 -6.47
C ALA A 590 5.20 -34.60 -5.16
N PRO A 591 4.93 -35.29 -4.04
CA PRO A 591 4.53 -34.65 -2.78
C PRO A 591 5.56 -33.64 -2.30
N PRO A 592 5.20 -32.34 -2.17
CA PRO A 592 6.13 -31.32 -1.78
C PRO A 592 6.13 -31.01 -0.30
N THR A 593 7.21 -30.44 0.20
CA THR A 593 7.25 -29.66 1.44
C THR A 593 6.96 -28.20 1.14
N ILE A 594 6.40 -27.46 2.10
CA ILE A 594 6.09 -26.05 1.90
C ILE A 594 7.23 -25.21 2.47
N PRO A 595 7.83 -24.28 1.67
CA PRO A 595 8.85 -23.38 2.15
C PRO A 595 8.40 -22.58 3.37
N PHE A 596 9.33 -22.10 4.16
CA PHE A 596 9.05 -21.11 5.21
C PHE A 596 9.75 -19.78 4.90
N TRP A 597 9.22 -18.71 5.46
CA TRP A 597 9.78 -17.37 5.43
C TRP A 597 9.76 -16.83 6.86
N ARG A 598 10.86 -16.26 7.32
CA ARG A 598 10.96 -15.71 8.68
C ARG A 598 10.32 -14.32 8.77
N GLY A 599 9.82 -13.97 9.97
CA GLY A 599 9.35 -12.63 10.30
C GLY A 599 8.06 -12.19 9.61
N GLU A 600 7.28 -13.11 9.03
CA GLU A 600 6.09 -12.75 8.25
C GLU A 600 4.83 -12.47 9.09
N ALA A 601 4.72 -13.02 10.28
CA ALA A 601 3.52 -12.87 11.09
C ALA A 601 3.47 -11.44 11.69
N PRO A 602 2.47 -10.61 11.34
CA PRO A 602 2.35 -9.28 11.92
C PRO A 602 2.07 -9.36 13.42
N ALA A 603 2.62 -8.43 14.19
CA ALA A 603 2.23 -8.23 15.58
C ALA A 603 0.79 -7.71 15.67
N ARG A 604 0.09 -8.01 16.76
CA ARG A 604 -1.22 -7.42 17.04
C ARG A 604 -1.07 -5.95 17.45
N THR A 605 -1.90 -5.09 16.89
CA THR A 605 -1.89 -3.66 17.21
C THR A 605 -2.35 -3.40 18.65
N ALA A 606 -1.92 -2.27 19.21
CA ALA A 606 -2.31 -1.86 20.56
C ALA A 606 -3.82 -1.65 20.67
N GLU A 607 -4.44 -1.06 19.66
CA GLU A 607 -5.88 -0.80 19.58
C GLU A 607 -6.68 -2.11 19.55
N LEU A 608 -6.30 -3.07 18.70
CA LEU A 608 -6.96 -4.36 18.68
C LEU A 608 -6.74 -5.11 20.00
N SER A 609 -5.57 -4.99 20.62
CA SER A 609 -5.29 -5.57 21.94
C SER A 609 -6.20 -4.95 23.03
N ALA A 610 -6.41 -3.63 22.98
CA ALA A 610 -7.33 -2.95 23.87
C ALA A 610 -8.78 -3.40 23.65
N GLU A 611 -9.21 -3.59 22.39
CA GLU A 611 -10.56 -4.09 22.09
C GLU A 611 -10.76 -5.55 22.54
N VAL A 612 -9.74 -6.40 22.41
CA VAL A 612 -9.74 -7.76 22.96
C VAL A 612 -9.90 -7.73 24.48
N ALA A 613 -9.16 -6.86 25.18
CA ALA A 613 -9.27 -6.71 26.62
C ALA A 613 -10.66 -6.19 27.06
N ARG A 614 -11.21 -5.19 26.35
CA ARG A 614 -12.57 -4.69 26.58
C ARG A 614 -13.62 -5.75 26.35
N LEU A 615 -13.49 -6.54 25.26
CA LEU A 615 -14.42 -7.62 24.95
C LEU A 615 -14.42 -8.66 26.08
N LYS A 616 -13.25 -9.07 26.57
CA LYS A 616 -13.11 -10.00 27.69
C LYS A 616 -13.77 -9.46 28.96
N ALA A 617 -13.53 -8.20 29.30
CA ALA A 617 -14.16 -7.51 30.44
C ALA A 617 -15.68 -7.43 30.32
N ASP A 618 -16.20 -7.10 29.14
CA ASP A 618 -17.62 -7.01 28.85
C ASP A 618 -18.33 -8.36 28.94
N ILE A 619 -17.68 -9.45 28.52
CA ILE A 619 -18.18 -10.83 28.70
C ILE A 619 -18.27 -11.15 30.19
N ASP A 620 -17.20 -10.90 30.94
CA ASP A 620 -17.13 -11.16 32.39
C ASP A 620 -18.20 -10.39 33.17
N HIS A 621 -18.37 -9.11 32.86
CA HIS A 621 -19.41 -8.27 33.49
C HIS A 621 -20.82 -8.79 33.21
N ARG A 622 -21.11 -9.27 32.00
CA ARG A 622 -22.42 -9.83 31.64
C ARG A 622 -22.70 -11.22 32.19
N LEU A 623 -21.64 -11.95 32.56
CA LEU A 623 -21.79 -13.22 33.26
C LEU A 623 -22.31 -13.05 34.69
N GLY A 624 -22.10 -11.88 35.31
CA GLY A 624 -22.53 -11.61 36.69
C GLY A 624 -21.84 -12.51 37.73
N ALA A 625 -21.95 -12.15 39.01
CA ALA A 625 -21.48 -12.99 40.08
C ALA A 625 -22.48 -14.16 40.31
N GLY A 626 -22.19 -15.36 39.79
CA GLY A 626 -22.84 -16.60 40.25
C GLY A 626 -23.95 -17.20 39.37
N GLN A 627 -24.13 -16.81 38.12
CA GLN A 627 -25.05 -17.54 37.24
C GLN A 627 -24.39 -18.75 36.62
N ALA A 628 -24.86 -19.95 37.01
CA ALA A 628 -24.54 -21.21 36.33
C ALA A 628 -25.07 -21.17 34.90
N LEU A 629 -24.20 -21.43 33.93
CA LEU A 629 -24.56 -21.49 32.50
C LEU A 629 -25.50 -22.70 32.26
N SER A 630 -26.81 -22.46 32.22
CA SER A 630 -27.70 -23.35 31.47
C SER A 630 -27.59 -23.01 29.99
N ALA A 631 -27.23 -24.03 29.19
CA ALA A 631 -26.84 -23.94 27.80
C ALA A 631 -27.80 -23.08 26.93
N GLY A 632 -27.25 -22.18 26.13
CA GLY A 632 -27.85 -21.67 24.90
C GLY A 632 -28.57 -20.31 24.96
N SER A 633 -28.94 -19.78 26.14
CA SER A 633 -29.69 -18.52 26.28
C SER A 633 -29.04 -17.49 27.23
N ALA A 634 -27.81 -17.70 27.59
CA ALA A 634 -27.10 -16.75 28.46
C ALA A 634 -26.95 -15.36 27.82
N PRO A 635 -27.18 -14.25 28.54
CA PRO A 635 -27.14 -12.90 28.00
C PRO A 635 -25.86 -12.58 27.20
N PRO A 636 -24.65 -13.04 27.60
CA PRO A 636 -23.42 -12.81 26.82
C PRO A 636 -23.43 -13.49 25.46
N VAL A 637 -24.02 -14.65 25.31
CA VAL A 637 -24.07 -15.40 24.02
C VAL A 637 -24.91 -14.65 22.99
N GLN A 638 -26.07 -14.18 23.35
CA GLN A 638 -26.94 -13.41 22.44
C GLN A 638 -26.26 -12.07 22.06
N TRP A 639 -25.66 -11.41 23.01
CA TRP A 639 -24.94 -10.15 22.78
C TRP A 639 -23.75 -10.35 21.82
N LEU A 640 -22.93 -11.40 22.00
CA LEU A 640 -21.81 -11.71 21.12
C LEU A 640 -22.27 -12.02 19.70
N ARG A 641 -23.41 -12.66 19.52
CA ARG A 641 -23.98 -12.90 18.20
C ARG A 641 -24.35 -11.59 17.48
N GLN A 642 -24.97 -10.66 18.20
CA GLN A 642 -25.40 -9.38 17.65
C GLN A 642 -24.23 -8.44 17.35
N GLU A 643 -23.32 -8.27 18.33
CA GLU A 643 -22.25 -7.28 18.23
C GLU A 643 -21.00 -7.78 17.51
N CYS A 644 -20.67 -9.07 17.64
CA CYS A 644 -19.40 -9.62 17.18
C CYS A 644 -19.53 -10.52 15.94
N GLY A 645 -20.73 -10.70 15.38
CA GLY A 645 -20.94 -11.52 14.19
C GLY A 645 -20.64 -13.01 14.39
N LEU A 646 -20.73 -13.52 15.63
CA LEU A 646 -20.58 -14.92 15.96
C LEU A 646 -21.90 -15.67 15.74
N ASP A 647 -21.83 -16.94 15.35
CA ASP A 647 -22.95 -17.85 15.45
C ASP A 647 -23.16 -18.30 16.91
N GLN A 648 -24.20 -19.11 17.14
CA GLN A 648 -24.54 -19.63 18.47
C GLN A 648 -23.35 -20.39 19.11
N ARG A 649 -22.70 -21.22 18.32
CA ARG A 649 -21.61 -22.10 18.77
C ARG A 649 -20.34 -21.33 19.06
N GLY A 650 -19.94 -20.41 18.19
CA GLY A 650 -18.78 -19.55 18.41
C GLY A 650 -18.95 -18.66 19.63
N ALA A 651 -20.15 -18.11 19.84
CA ALA A 651 -20.46 -17.33 21.03
C ALA A 651 -20.38 -18.15 22.33
N GLN A 652 -20.84 -19.40 22.30
CA GLN A 652 -20.70 -20.32 23.44
C GLN A 652 -19.23 -20.64 23.75
N GLN A 653 -18.44 -21.04 22.73
CA GLN A 653 -17.00 -21.31 22.91
C GLN A 653 -16.23 -20.09 23.43
N ALA A 654 -16.58 -18.89 22.98
CA ALA A 654 -15.97 -17.65 23.47
C ALA A 654 -16.26 -17.41 24.95
N VAL A 655 -17.50 -17.64 25.40
CA VAL A 655 -17.89 -17.50 26.82
C VAL A 655 -17.21 -18.57 27.67
N GLU A 656 -17.22 -19.83 27.22
CA GLU A 656 -16.55 -20.94 27.92
C GLU A 656 -15.05 -20.71 28.07
N TYR A 657 -14.39 -20.17 27.04
CA TYR A 657 -12.97 -19.83 27.09
C TYR A 657 -12.66 -18.79 28.17
N ILE A 658 -13.47 -17.74 28.30
CA ILE A 658 -13.30 -16.71 29.32
C ILE A 658 -13.57 -17.26 30.72
N LEU A 659 -14.61 -18.09 30.89
CA LEU A 659 -14.89 -18.73 32.17
C LEU A 659 -13.77 -19.68 32.62
N ALA A 660 -13.27 -20.51 31.71
CA ALA A 660 -12.17 -21.41 32.01
C ALA A 660 -10.90 -20.63 32.42
N GLY A 661 -10.60 -19.55 31.70
CA GLY A 661 -9.47 -18.67 32.05
C GLY A 661 -9.64 -18.02 33.43
N LYS A 662 -10.83 -17.50 33.73
CA LYS A 662 -11.16 -16.90 35.03
C LYS A 662 -11.07 -17.94 36.18
N ALA A 663 -11.53 -19.17 35.96
CA ALA A 663 -11.46 -20.24 36.96
C ALA A 663 -9.99 -20.62 37.33
N VAL A 664 -9.09 -20.58 36.36
CA VAL A 664 -7.67 -20.90 36.56
C VAL A 664 -6.89 -19.73 37.16
N LEU A 665 -7.15 -18.51 36.67
CA LEU A 665 -6.36 -17.32 37.01
C LEU A 665 -6.94 -16.49 38.16
N GLY A 666 -8.17 -16.79 38.60
CA GLY A 666 -8.91 -16.00 39.59
C GLY A 666 -9.50 -14.69 39.07
N ALA A 667 -9.04 -14.22 37.90
CA ALA A 667 -9.52 -13.03 37.26
C ALA A 667 -9.43 -13.15 35.74
N VAL A 668 -10.19 -12.34 34.99
CA VAL A 668 -10.07 -12.25 33.54
C VAL A 668 -8.88 -11.32 33.21
N PRO A 669 -7.88 -11.79 32.44
CA PRO A 669 -6.74 -10.95 32.07
C PRO A 669 -7.21 -9.81 31.15
N THR A 670 -7.04 -8.58 31.62
CA THR A 670 -7.28 -7.32 30.90
C THR A 670 -6.01 -6.47 30.93
N GLN A 671 -6.03 -5.29 30.30
CA GLN A 671 -4.88 -4.38 30.23
C GLN A 671 -4.68 -3.53 31.53
N GLN A 672 -5.11 -3.96 32.66
CA GLN A 672 -4.80 -3.28 33.92
C GLN A 672 -3.55 -3.80 34.56
#